data_3360a77b62a9890d65a177b48bcd2e96
#
_entry.id   3360a77b62a9890d65a177b48bcd2e96
#
_cell.length_a   1.000
_cell.length_b   1.000
_cell.length_c   1.000
_cell.angle_alpha   90.00
_cell.angle_beta   90.00
_cell.angle_gamma   90.00
#
_symmetry.space_group_name_H-M   'P 1'
#
loop_
_entity.id
_entity.type
_entity.pdbx_description
1 polymer ?
#
loop_
_entity_poly.entity_id
_entity_poly.type
_entity_poly.pdbx_seq_one_letter_code
_entity_poly.pdbx_strand_id
1 'polypeptide(L)'
;MGNSVGQRAFQNARLQKRQKADVLPLLGQALELHKKGRLPEAKAAYRQLLQITPNQFVALHMLGALESDAKNYDQAEILLRRAVAVDPRSAEAHMSLGVALNGLKRHDEARESYRKALALRPNYALAQSNLGNASAALDLHLEALESYDRALAIDGNLAEAHNGRGSALCRLRNYDEALASLNRALSIKPDYAAALANRAVALRELQRFDEAMADCNRAIALAPHDANGWLWRANVLLQTQRIAQALSDCEKALAVAPDSDQAHLVLGLCLAGLGRVDEAIASFDRALDIRPDLQSAISSKIFTLDFVADASVEQHQQARRVWWEQIGAKIASEAAAPHDNDRDRDRRLVLGYVSSDFNAHSAAFIFKPVLQHHDRAQFEIVCYSCSSKEDATTSEFQGIADRWRDASQWTDDRLAAQIRADRVDILIDLSGHTRGNRLGVFARKPAPIQAHGWGHGTGTGLPTIDYLFSDPVAIPVAVRHLFAETVVDLPCFVTLTPLPAGIARAETPAISNGFITFGVFNRISKISDEAAAVWSRILERVPGSRLLIKDVALDDQLVRDKLLARFAACRLPVERVDLLGATLRGEHLASFNRIDIALDPFPQNGGVSTWEALQMGVPVVAKLGNSLPSRAAGAILAALGLPDWVADSEDAYVEIAAGRAARIGELEKLRRELPGQISAAAAGNPVSYARAVDEAYRAMWTRYCNGGV
;
A
#
# COMPACT_ATOMS: atom_id res chain seq x y z
N MET A 1 17.61 -23.75 80.41
CA MET A 1 17.09 -23.37 79.09
C MET A 1 18.03 -23.83 77.94
N GLY A 2 18.74 -24.94 78.07
CA GLY A 2 19.76 -25.36 77.11
C GLY A 2 19.40 -26.59 76.18
N ASN A 3 18.23 -27.28 76.46
CA ASN A 3 17.91 -28.53 75.72
C ASN A 3 16.89 -28.39 74.56
N SER A 4 16.28 -27.25 74.37
CA SER A 4 15.24 -27.07 73.34
C SER A 4 15.80 -26.68 71.97
N VAL A 5 16.98 -26.01 71.87
CA VAL A 5 17.60 -25.53 70.63
C VAL A 5 18.27 -26.69 69.88
N GLY A 6 18.93 -27.60 70.62
CA GLY A 6 19.57 -28.78 70.07
C GLY A 6 18.58 -29.80 69.45
N GLN A 7 17.42 -30.00 70.08
CA GLN A 7 16.37 -30.90 69.57
C GLN A 7 15.70 -30.34 68.36
N ARG A 8 15.48 -29.03 68.24
CA ARG A 8 14.96 -28.37 67.05
C ARG A 8 15.94 -28.42 65.86
N ALA A 9 17.24 -28.25 66.10
CA ALA A 9 18.28 -28.38 65.08
C ALA A 9 18.38 -29.80 64.57
N PHE A 10 18.28 -30.82 65.43
CA PHE A 10 18.30 -32.23 65.07
C PHE A 10 17.03 -32.70 64.32
N GLN A 11 15.86 -32.17 64.70
CA GLN A 11 14.60 -32.38 63.98
C GLN A 11 14.63 -31.72 62.60
N ASN A 12 15.14 -30.49 62.48
CA ASN A 12 15.31 -29.82 61.21
C ASN A 12 16.31 -30.54 60.30
N ALA A 13 17.42 -31.03 60.83
CA ALA A 13 18.39 -31.79 60.01
C ALA A 13 17.82 -33.17 59.58
N ARG A 14 16.99 -33.84 60.39
CA ARG A 14 16.27 -35.07 60.00
C ARG A 14 15.18 -34.79 58.99
N LEU A 15 14.42 -33.68 59.07
CA LEU A 15 13.45 -33.24 58.08
C LEU A 15 14.12 -32.90 56.76
N GLN A 16 15.23 -32.18 56.78
CA GLN A 16 16.02 -31.89 55.55
C GLN A 16 16.58 -33.13 54.90
N LYS A 17 17.03 -34.13 55.71
CA LYS A 17 17.53 -35.42 55.15
C LYS A 17 16.41 -36.29 54.58
N ARG A 18 15.20 -36.31 55.15
CA ARG A 18 14.01 -36.94 54.58
C ARG A 18 13.52 -36.21 53.32
N GLN A 19 13.46 -34.89 53.35
CA GLN A 19 13.10 -34.11 52.17
C GLN A 19 14.06 -34.34 50.99
N LYS A 20 15.36 -34.47 51.18
CA LYS A 20 16.33 -34.82 50.15
C LYS A 20 16.17 -36.26 49.62
N ALA A 21 15.69 -37.20 50.44
CA ALA A 21 15.50 -38.61 50.04
C ALA A 21 14.28 -38.77 49.09
N ASP A 22 13.25 -37.90 49.23
CA ASP A 22 12.03 -37.95 48.43
C ASP A 22 12.14 -37.17 47.09
N VAL A 23 13.11 -36.26 46.95
CA VAL A 23 13.29 -35.37 45.80
C VAL A 23 13.71 -36.11 44.54
N LEU A 24 14.69 -37.02 44.61
CA LEU A 24 15.20 -37.74 43.41
C LEU A 24 14.17 -38.70 42.82
N PRO A 25 13.45 -39.55 43.59
CA PRO A 25 12.38 -40.39 43.05
C PRO A 25 11.25 -39.59 42.41
N LEU A 26 10.81 -38.47 43.05
CA LEU A 26 9.75 -37.63 42.52
C LEU A 26 10.17 -36.91 41.24
N LEU A 27 11.42 -36.44 41.13
CA LEU A 27 12.00 -35.88 39.94
C LEU A 27 12.03 -36.90 38.80
N GLY A 28 12.52 -38.15 39.12
CA GLY A 28 12.51 -39.25 38.17
C GLY A 28 11.12 -39.58 37.65
N GLN A 29 10.15 -39.65 38.54
CA GLN A 29 8.74 -39.86 38.17
C GLN A 29 8.20 -38.71 37.25
N ALA A 30 8.47 -37.45 37.59
CA ALA A 30 8.03 -36.32 36.80
C ALA A 30 8.64 -36.35 35.37
N LEU A 31 9.93 -36.67 35.25
CA LEU A 31 10.60 -36.79 33.96
C LEU A 31 10.08 -38.00 33.14
N GLU A 32 9.77 -39.11 33.78
CA GLU A 32 9.15 -40.26 33.11
C GLU A 32 7.74 -39.98 32.60
N LEU A 33 6.91 -39.27 33.40
CA LEU A 33 5.59 -38.83 32.97
C LEU A 33 5.70 -37.88 31.79
N HIS A 34 6.66 -36.95 31.83
CA HIS A 34 6.92 -36.02 30.73
C HIS A 34 7.32 -36.77 29.44
N LYS A 35 8.29 -37.73 29.52
CA LYS A 35 8.68 -38.54 28.37
C LYS A 35 7.53 -39.36 27.78
N LYS A 36 6.59 -39.84 28.60
CA LYS A 36 5.40 -40.59 28.18
C LYS A 36 4.28 -39.72 27.64
N GLY A 37 4.47 -38.38 27.55
CA GLY A 37 3.45 -37.43 27.08
C GLY A 37 2.31 -37.21 28.07
N ARG A 38 2.39 -37.71 29.33
CA ARG A 38 1.38 -37.48 30.39
C ARG A 38 1.57 -36.12 31.03
N LEU A 39 1.43 -35.07 30.22
CA LEU A 39 1.80 -33.68 30.58
C LEU A 39 1.07 -33.12 31.80
N PRO A 40 -0.27 -33.33 31.97
CA PRO A 40 -0.96 -32.84 33.18
C PRO A 40 -0.39 -33.43 34.48
N GLU A 41 -0.05 -34.71 34.46
CA GLU A 41 0.50 -35.42 35.62
C GLU A 41 1.96 -35.03 35.88
N ALA A 42 2.76 -34.84 34.79
CA ALA A 42 4.10 -34.30 34.89
C ALA A 42 4.09 -32.88 35.51
N LYS A 43 3.20 -32.00 35.10
CA LYS A 43 3.01 -30.67 35.70
C LYS A 43 2.68 -30.76 37.20
N ALA A 44 1.78 -31.66 37.58
CA ALA A 44 1.43 -31.88 39.02
C ALA A 44 2.64 -32.35 39.83
N ALA A 45 3.42 -33.30 39.30
CA ALA A 45 4.63 -33.82 39.95
C ALA A 45 5.72 -32.74 40.07
N TYR A 46 5.96 -31.92 39.05
CA TYR A 46 6.89 -30.78 39.16
C TYR A 46 6.43 -29.76 40.17
N ARG A 47 5.12 -29.42 40.25
CA ARG A 47 4.58 -28.51 41.26
C ARG A 47 4.77 -29.05 42.68
N GLN A 48 4.52 -30.34 42.88
CA GLN A 48 4.75 -31.00 44.18
C GLN A 48 6.23 -30.95 44.56
N LEU A 49 7.13 -31.20 43.60
CA LEU A 49 8.56 -31.09 43.82
C LEU A 49 9.01 -29.70 44.25
N LEU A 50 8.43 -28.65 43.62
CA LEU A 50 8.71 -27.24 43.94
C LEU A 50 8.14 -26.82 45.31
N GLN A 51 7.11 -27.50 45.83
CA GLN A 51 6.66 -27.31 47.23
C GLN A 51 7.69 -27.85 48.21
N ILE A 52 8.35 -28.95 47.91
CA ILE A 52 9.39 -29.56 48.76
C ILE A 52 10.74 -28.82 48.60
N THR A 53 11.10 -28.50 47.38
CA THR A 53 12.36 -27.83 47.03
C THR A 53 12.10 -26.68 46.05
N PRO A 54 11.82 -25.49 46.56
CA PRO A 54 11.37 -24.35 45.75
C PRO A 54 12.35 -23.92 44.62
N ASN A 55 13.64 -24.18 44.79
CA ASN A 55 14.68 -23.80 43.83
C ASN A 55 15.28 -25.03 43.09
N GLN A 56 14.48 -26.07 42.90
CA GLN A 56 14.94 -27.20 42.10
C GLN A 56 14.94 -26.83 40.59
N PHE A 57 16.13 -26.68 40.01
CA PHE A 57 16.34 -26.14 38.66
C PHE A 57 15.53 -26.87 37.59
N VAL A 58 15.66 -28.23 37.53
CA VAL A 58 14.99 -29.00 36.49
C VAL A 58 13.47 -28.87 36.54
N ALA A 59 12.90 -28.87 37.76
CA ALA A 59 11.46 -28.72 37.93
C ALA A 59 10.98 -27.31 37.50
N LEU A 60 11.71 -26.25 37.88
CA LEU A 60 11.43 -24.88 37.43
C LEU A 60 11.49 -24.77 35.92
N HIS A 61 12.55 -25.27 35.31
CA HIS A 61 12.76 -25.20 33.86
C HIS A 61 11.70 -26.02 33.10
N MET A 62 11.50 -27.29 33.43
CA MET A 62 10.57 -28.18 32.74
C MET A 62 9.11 -27.74 32.91
N LEU A 63 8.71 -27.33 34.13
CA LEU A 63 7.38 -26.79 34.36
C LEU A 63 7.16 -25.49 33.58
N GLY A 64 8.15 -24.58 33.57
CA GLY A 64 8.10 -23.34 32.83
C GLY A 64 8.00 -23.58 31.31
N ALA A 65 8.74 -24.54 30.77
CA ALA A 65 8.61 -24.92 29.36
C ALA A 65 7.21 -25.48 29.04
N LEU A 66 6.70 -26.39 29.88
CA LEU A 66 5.34 -26.94 29.73
C LEU A 66 4.23 -25.89 29.87
N GLU A 67 4.43 -24.85 30.68
CA GLU A 67 3.47 -23.72 30.75
C GLU A 67 3.57 -22.86 29.47
N SER A 68 4.79 -22.67 28.90
CA SER A 68 4.95 -21.99 27.60
C SER A 68 4.24 -22.74 26.46
N ASP A 69 4.39 -24.07 26.41
CA ASP A 69 3.72 -24.91 25.41
C ASP A 69 2.18 -24.85 25.53
N ALA A 70 1.69 -24.68 26.77
CA ALA A 70 0.28 -24.47 27.05
C ALA A 70 -0.19 -23.01 26.84
N LYS A 71 0.68 -22.11 26.36
CA LYS A 71 0.46 -20.68 26.17
C LYS A 71 0.18 -19.91 27.47
N ASN A 72 0.51 -20.47 28.62
CA ASN A 72 0.42 -19.82 29.93
C ASN A 72 1.70 -19.00 30.20
N TYR A 73 1.98 -18.01 29.35
CA TYR A 73 3.28 -17.33 29.28
C TYR A 73 3.64 -16.58 30.55
N ASP A 74 2.67 -15.96 31.27
CA ASP A 74 2.92 -15.28 32.55
C ASP A 74 3.48 -16.25 33.59
N GLN A 75 2.86 -17.41 33.73
CA GLN A 75 3.30 -18.43 34.68
C GLN A 75 4.65 -19.04 34.22
N ALA A 76 4.85 -19.21 32.93
CA ALA A 76 6.12 -19.67 32.36
C ALA A 76 7.25 -18.70 32.68
N GLU A 77 7.05 -17.40 32.49
CA GLU A 77 8.04 -16.36 32.78
C GLU A 77 8.48 -16.42 34.25
N ILE A 78 7.53 -16.47 35.19
CA ILE A 78 7.84 -16.52 36.63
C ILE A 78 8.74 -17.72 36.94
N LEU A 79 8.40 -18.89 36.42
CA LEU A 79 9.17 -20.12 36.66
C LEU A 79 10.55 -20.08 35.99
N LEU A 80 10.61 -19.61 34.77
CA LEU A 80 11.85 -19.59 33.97
C LEU A 80 12.83 -18.51 34.46
N ARG A 81 12.37 -17.35 34.94
CA ARG A 81 13.23 -16.38 35.61
C ARG A 81 13.83 -16.95 36.89
N ARG A 82 13.06 -17.73 37.65
CA ARG A 82 13.61 -18.46 38.81
C ARG A 82 14.60 -19.52 38.40
N ALA A 83 14.34 -20.28 37.35
CA ALA A 83 15.28 -21.26 36.79
C ALA A 83 16.61 -20.61 36.42
N VAL A 84 16.58 -19.50 35.64
CA VAL A 84 17.77 -18.72 35.29
C VAL A 84 18.49 -18.15 36.49
N ALA A 85 17.78 -17.75 37.54
CA ALA A 85 18.40 -17.27 38.80
C ALA A 85 19.12 -18.39 39.54
N VAL A 86 18.63 -19.63 39.44
CA VAL A 86 19.27 -20.82 40.05
C VAL A 86 20.48 -21.28 39.26
N ASP A 87 20.37 -21.34 37.94
CA ASP A 87 21.48 -21.67 37.04
C ASP A 87 21.58 -20.66 35.87
N PRO A 88 22.35 -19.57 36.05
CA PRO A 88 22.56 -18.56 35.03
C PRO A 88 23.36 -19.07 33.81
N ARG A 89 23.97 -20.27 33.88
CA ARG A 89 24.76 -20.84 32.78
C ARG A 89 23.98 -21.84 31.92
N SER A 90 22.70 -22.01 32.18
CA SER A 90 21.88 -22.89 31.33
C SER A 90 21.40 -22.15 30.09
N ALA A 91 21.97 -22.54 28.93
CA ALA A 91 21.54 -22.03 27.64
C ALA A 91 20.06 -22.38 27.36
N GLU A 92 19.62 -23.57 27.78
CA GLU A 92 18.23 -24.04 27.63
C GLU A 92 17.25 -23.19 28.44
N ALA A 93 17.58 -22.83 29.68
CA ALA A 93 16.71 -22.00 30.51
C ALA A 93 16.56 -20.60 29.93
N HIS A 94 17.64 -19.99 29.43
CA HIS A 94 17.58 -18.70 28.72
C HIS A 94 16.75 -18.79 27.41
N MET A 95 16.93 -19.88 26.64
CA MET A 95 16.14 -20.10 25.43
C MET A 95 14.65 -20.22 25.77
N SER A 96 14.28 -21.03 26.76
CA SER A 96 12.88 -21.20 27.19
C SER A 96 12.29 -19.90 27.74
N LEU A 97 13.07 -19.10 28.51
CA LEU A 97 12.64 -17.77 28.96
C LEU A 97 12.38 -16.84 27.76
N GLY A 98 13.23 -16.86 26.76
CA GLY A 98 13.03 -16.11 25.52
C GLY A 98 11.72 -16.50 24.82
N VAL A 99 11.36 -17.79 24.77
CA VAL A 99 10.09 -18.28 24.20
C VAL A 99 8.90 -17.72 24.99
N ALA A 100 8.92 -17.78 26.33
CA ALA A 100 7.85 -17.23 27.15
C ALA A 100 7.68 -15.71 26.96
N LEU A 101 8.79 -14.96 26.97
CA LEU A 101 8.79 -13.51 26.74
C LEU A 101 8.28 -13.14 25.34
N ASN A 102 8.67 -13.89 24.31
CA ASN A 102 8.16 -13.71 22.95
C ASN A 102 6.65 -13.95 22.89
N GLY A 103 6.14 -14.97 23.59
CA GLY A 103 4.71 -15.22 23.73
C GLY A 103 3.94 -14.09 24.44
N LEU A 104 4.59 -13.37 25.36
CA LEU A 104 4.08 -12.17 26.02
C LEU A 104 4.23 -10.89 25.17
N LYS A 105 4.69 -11.00 23.92
CA LYS A 105 5.01 -9.89 23.00
C LYS A 105 6.10 -8.93 23.52
N ARG A 106 6.92 -9.37 24.49
CA ARG A 106 8.08 -8.64 25.04
C ARG A 106 9.33 -8.99 24.24
N HIS A 107 9.32 -8.61 22.97
CA HIS A 107 10.29 -9.08 21.98
C HIS A 107 11.73 -8.65 22.25
N ASP A 108 11.96 -7.44 22.79
CA ASP A 108 13.30 -6.97 23.17
C ASP A 108 13.92 -7.81 24.28
N GLU A 109 13.16 -8.13 25.32
CA GLU A 109 13.65 -9.00 26.40
C GLU A 109 13.83 -10.45 25.94
N ALA A 110 12.99 -10.91 25.00
CA ALA A 110 13.17 -12.22 24.36
C ALA A 110 14.50 -12.28 23.59
N ARG A 111 14.81 -11.25 22.80
CA ARG A 111 16.09 -11.13 22.08
C ARG A 111 17.29 -11.22 23.02
N GLU A 112 17.23 -10.46 24.11
CA GLU A 112 18.30 -10.48 25.11
C GLU A 112 18.48 -11.89 25.73
N SER A 113 17.39 -12.59 26.04
CA SER A 113 17.42 -13.94 26.55
C SER A 113 18.01 -14.94 25.54
N TYR A 114 17.63 -14.82 24.25
CA TYR A 114 18.21 -15.65 23.19
C TYR A 114 19.69 -15.35 22.97
N ARG A 115 20.13 -14.09 23.03
CA ARG A 115 21.56 -13.71 22.96
C ARG A 115 22.35 -14.31 24.11
N LYS A 116 21.81 -14.35 25.34
CA LYS A 116 22.44 -15.04 26.48
C LYS A 116 22.54 -16.54 26.24
N ALA A 117 21.48 -17.18 25.74
CA ALA A 117 21.52 -18.60 25.38
C ALA A 117 22.62 -18.89 24.35
N LEU A 118 22.77 -18.04 23.33
CA LEU A 118 23.77 -18.16 22.26
C LEU A 118 25.19 -17.85 22.75
N ALA A 119 25.37 -16.94 23.69
CA ALA A 119 26.67 -16.68 24.32
C ALA A 119 27.16 -17.92 25.10
N LEU A 120 26.23 -18.67 25.71
CA LEU A 120 26.55 -19.93 26.42
C LEU A 120 26.69 -21.12 25.48
N ARG A 121 25.92 -21.16 24.39
CA ARG A 121 25.97 -22.21 23.36
C ARG A 121 25.88 -21.58 21.97
N PRO A 122 27.02 -21.25 21.33
CA PRO A 122 27.02 -20.60 20.01
C PRO A 122 26.33 -21.40 18.90
N ASN A 123 26.43 -22.70 18.91
CA ASN A 123 25.83 -23.62 17.93
C ASN A 123 24.45 -24.12 18.38
N TYR A 124 23.55 -23.18 18.72
CA TYR A 124 22.17 -23.47 19.12
C TYR A 124 21.19 -23.00 18.06
N ALA A 125 20.96 -23.84 17.02
CA ALA A 125 20.15 -23.50 15.85
C ALA A 125 18.75 -22.96 16.20
N LEU A 126 18.04 -23.61 17.15
CA LEU A 126 16.71 -23.17 17.60
C LEU A 126 16.74 -21.78 18.28
N ALA A 127 17.78 -21.50 19.06
CA ALA A 127 17.92 -20.18 19.69
C ALA A 127 18.20 -19.08 18.64
N GLN A 128 19.01 -19.39 17.61
CA GLN A 128 19.22 -18.48 16.47
C GLN A 128 17.92 -18.23 15.70
N SER A 129 17.17 -19.29 15.39
CA SER A 129 15.87 -19.16 14.69
C SER A 129 14.88 -18.32 15.50
N ASN A 130 14.79 -18.55 16.81
CA ASN A 130 13.91 -17.79 17.70
C ASN A 130 14.37 -16.33 17.91
N LEU A 131 15.68 -16.07 17.88
CA LEU A 131 16.21 -14.70 17.83
C LEU A 131 15.75 -14.00 16.54
N GLY A 132 15.80 -14.69 15.39
CA GLY A 132 15.26 -14.20 14.13
C GLY A 132 13.77 -13.87 14.23
N ASN A 133 12.96 -14.76 14.84
CA ASN A 133 11.52 -14.51 15.03
C ASN A 133 11.27 -13.26 15.90
N ALA A 134 12.01 -13.09 16.99
CA ALA A 134 11.87 -11.93 17.87
C ALA A 134 12.33 -10.62 17.19
N SER A 135 13.41 -10.67 16.40
CA SER A 135 13.87 -9.52 15.61
C SER A 135 12.86 -9.16 14.51
N ALA A 136 12.29 -10.16 13.82
CA ALA A 136 11.25 -9.93 12.81
C ALA A 136 9.97 -9.28 13.39
N ALA A 137 9.60 -9.66 14.63
CA ALA A 137 8.46 -9.06 15.34
C ALA A 137 8.67 -7.58 15.71
N LEU A 138 9.92 -7.13 15.73
CA LEU A 138 10.33 -5.72 15.94
C LEU A 138 10.64 -5.01 14.60
N ASP A 139 10.23 -5.57 13.47
CA ASP A 139 10.52 -5.08 12.12
C ASP A 139 12.04 -4.98 11.77
N LEU A 140 12.92 -5.61 12.57
CA LEU A 140 14.37 -5.67 12.33
C LEU A 140 14.72 -6.79 11.34
N HIS A 141 14.19 -6.69 10.11
CA HIS A 141 14.21 -7.78 9.14
C HIS A 141 15.61 -8.20 8.66
N LEU A 142 16.58 -7.29 8.62
CA LEU A 142 17.98 -7.62 8.29
C LEU A 142 18.63 -8.46 9.39
N GLU A 143 18.44 -8.07 10.66
CA GLU A 143 18.95 -8.86 11.81
C GLU A 143 18.25 -10.22 11.89
N ALA A 144 16.94 -10.26 11.59
CA ALA A 144 16.20 -11.52 11.52
C ALA A 144 16.78 -12.44 10.44
N LEU A 145 17.07 -11.92 9.24
CA LEU A 145 17.68 -12.66 8.14
C LEU A 145 19.03 -13.26 8.53
N GLU A 146 19.93 -12.45 9.11
CA GLU A 146 21.22 -12.94 9.62
C GLU A 146 21.06 -14.05 10.65
N SER A 147 20.08 -13.93 11.55
CA SER A 147 19.82 -14.93 12.59
C SER A 147 19.33 -16.25 11.97
N TYR A 148 18.43 -16.19 10.98
CA TYR A 148 17.99 -17.38 10.26
C TYR A 148 19.11 -18.01 9.44
N ASP A 149 19.95 -17.22 8.77
CA ASP A 149 21.10 -17.73 8.01
C ASP A 149 22.08 -18.47 8.93
N ARG A 150 22.36 -17.94 10.13
CA ARG A 150 23.16 -18.63 11.16
C ARG A 150 22.49 -19.91 11.66
N ALA A 151 21.16 -19.90 11.87
CA ALA A 151 20.42 -21.09 12.26
C ALA A 151 20.53 -22.18 11.22
N LEU A 152 20.36 -21.84 9.95
CA LEU A 152 20.43 -22.76 8.81
C LEU A 152 21.85 -23.24 8.51
N ALA A 153 22.89 -22.47 8.83
CA ALA A 153 24.27 -22.88 8.77
C ALA A 153 24.60 -23.98 9.82
N ILE A 154 23.88 -23.98 10.97
CA ILE A 154 24.03 -25.01 12.03
C ILE A 154 23.16 -26.25 11.70
N ASP A 155 21.90 -26.02 11.29
CA ASP A 155 20.94 -27.06 10.91
C ASP A 155 20.16 -26.65 9.64
N GLY A 156 20.62 -27.14 8.50
CA GLY A 156 20.02 -26.84 7.18
C GLY A 156 18.64 -27.49 6.94
N ASN A 157 18.12 -28.30 7.88
CA ASN A 157 16.82 -28.94 7.78
C ASN A 157 15.76 -28.32 8.72
N LEU A 158 16.00 -27.13 9.24
CA LEU A 158 15.07 -26.44 10.12
C LEU A 158 13.98 -25.73 9.29
N ALA A 159 12.83 -26.39 9.10
CA ALA A 159 11.72 -25.85 8.29
C ALA A 159 11.22 -24.50 8.80
N GLU A 160 11.18 -24.30 10.11
CA GLU A 160 10.78 -23.05 10.77
C GLU A 160 11.74 -21.91 10.45
N ALA A 161 13.05 -22.16 10.41
CA ALA A 161 14.04 -21.15 10.05
C ALA A 161 13.95 -20.78 8.55
N HIS A 162 13.74 -21.76 7.66
CA HIS A 162 13.50 -21.51 6.25
C HIS A 162 12.22 -20.68 6.03
N ASN A 163 11.13 -20.97 6.75
CA ASN A 163 9.90 -20.20 6.70
C ASN A 163 10.11 -18.76 7.22
N GLY A 164 10.77 -18.59 8.35
CA GLY A 164 11.10 -17.27 8.92
C GLY A 164 11.99 -16.44 7.98
N ARG A 165 13.02 -17.10 7.40
CA ARG A 165 13.88 -16.48 6.38
C ARG A 165 13.08 -16.00 5.17
N GLY A 166 12.19 -16.84 4.65
CA GLY A 166 11.33 -16.49 3.52
C GLY A 166 10.40 -15.33 3.84
N SER A 167 9.81 -15.31 5.04
CA SER A 167 8.97 -14.20 5.50
C SER A 167 9.77 -12.88 5.61
N ALA A 168 10.97 -12.91 6.20
CA ALA A 168 11.85 -11.74 6.31
C ALA A 168 12.26 -11.21 4.92
N LEU A 169 12.60 -12.11 3.98
CA LEU A 169 12.92 -11.74 2.60
C LEU A 169 11.73 -11.11 1.86
N CYS A 170 10.49 -11.57 2.10
CA CYS A 170 9.29 -10.91 1.57
C CYS A 170 9.17 -9.46 2.08
N ARG A 171 9.46 -9.24 3.36
CA ARG A 171 9.44 -7.87 3.95
C ARG A 171 10.54 -6.98 3.37
N LEU A 172 11.70 -7.57 3.05
CA LEU A 172 12.82 -6.93 2.38
C LEU A 172 12.64 -6.84 0.85
N ARG A 173 11.49 -7.28 0.32
CA ARG A 173 11.12 -7.28 -1.10
C ARG A 173 12.02 -8.16 -1.99
N ASN A 174 12.75 -9.08 -1.41
CA ASN A 174 13.56 -10.07 -2.14
C ASN A 174 12.74 -11.36 -2.38
N TYR A 175 11.82 -11.29 -3.32
CA TYR A 175 10.79 -12.31 -3.50
C TYR A 175 11.32 -13.63 -4.09
N ASP A 176 12.35 -13.61 -4.95
CA ASP A 176 12.92 -14.80 -5.55
C ASP A 176 13.65 -15.65 -4.52
N GLU A 177 14.47 -15.03 -3.66
CA GLU A 177 15.11 -15.73 -2.56
C GLU A 177 14.09 -16.17 -1.49
N ALA A 178 13.02 -15.40 -1.28
CA ALA A 178 11.92 -15.79 -0.41
C ALA A 178 11.28 -17.10 -0.91
N LEU A 179 10.98 -17.20 -2.21
CA LEU A 179 10.45 -18.43 -2.82
C LEU A 179 11.39 -19.60 -2.64
N ALA A 180 12.69 -19.41 -2.85
CA ALA A 180 13.68 -20.49 -2.66
C ALA A 180 13.66 -21.01 -1.21
N SER A 181 13.63 -20.10 -0.22
CA SER A 181 13.57 -20.48 1.20
C SER A 181 12.25 -21.17 1.56
N LEU A 182 11.12 -20.65 1.11
CA LEU A 182 9.79 -21.22 1.39
C LEU A 182 9.58 -22.56 0.71
N ASN A 183 10.11 -22.75 -0.51
CA ASN A 183 10.11 -24.03 -1.18
C ASN A 183 10.94 -25.07 -0.39
N ARG A 184 12.06 -24.64 0.21
CA ARG A 184 12.84 -25.53 1.07
C ARG A 184 12.09 -25.89 2.34
N ALA A 185 11.42 -24.93 3.00
CA ALA A 185 10.55 -25.19 4.15
C ALA A 185 9.47 -26.24 3.82
N LEU A 186 8.81 -26.09 2.67
CA LEU A 186 7.76 -27.01 2.21
C LEU A 186 8.29 -28.35 1.71
N SER A 187 9.54 -28.44 1.25
CA SER A 187 10.18 -29.72 0.94
C SER A 187 10.47 -30.55 2.19
N ILE A 188 10.76 -29.88 3.32
CA ILE A 188 11.00 -30.53 4.62
C ILE A 188 9.67 -30.87 5.29
N LYS A 189 8.71 -29.92 5.26
CA LYS A 189 7.40 -30.07 5.90
C LYS A 189 6.27 -29.70 4.90
N PRO A 190 5.79 -30.65 4.08
CA PRO A 190 4.83 -30.37 3.01
C PRO A 190 3.51 -29.74 3.47
N ASP A 191 3.02 -30.07 4.66
CA ASP A 191 1.77 -29.55 5.24
C ASP A 191 2.01 -28.41 6.24
N TYR A 192 2.94 -27.51 5.89
CA TYR A 192 3.25 -26.34 6.71
C TYR A 192 2.41 -25.14 6.26
N ALA A 193 1.20 -24.97 6.87
CA ALA A 193 0.25 -23.94 6.51
C ALA A 193 0.85 -22.53 6.51
N ALA A 194 1.68 -22.17 7.51
CA ALA A 194 2.32 -20.85 7.56
C ALA A 194 3.30 -20.62 6.41
N ALA A 195 4.04 -21.65 5.97
CA ALA A 195 4.95 -21.52 4.84
C ALA A 195 4.20 -21.40 3.51
N LEU A 196 3.07 -22.09 3.35
CA LEU A 196 2.18 -21.92 2.20
C LEU A 196 1.64 -20.50 2.15
N ALA A 197 1.14 -19.98 3.27
CA ALA A 197 0.62 -18.62 3.37
C ALA A 197 1.71 -17.55 3.04
N ASN A 198 2.94 -17.73 3.56
CA ASN A 198 4.05 -16.83 3.26
C ASN A 198 4.51 -16.96 1.79
N ARG A 199 4.48 -18.17 1.20
CA ARG A 199 4.82 -18.37 -0.21
C ARG A 199 3.80 -17.71 -1.13
N ALA A 200 2.52 -17.74 -0.77
CA ALA A 200 1.48 -17.02 -1.49
C ALA A 200 1.73 -15.50 -1.53
N VAL A 201 2.32 -14.91 -0.48
CA VAL A 201 2.73 -13.49 -0.49
C VAL A 201 3.80 -13.25 -1.56
N ALA A 202 4.88 -14.03 -1.59
CA ALA A 202 5.93 -13.88 -2.58
C ALA A 202 5.41 -14.10 -4.02
N LEU A 203 4.62 -15.16 -4.23
CA LEU A 203 4.02 -15.47 -5.53
C LEU A 203 3.10 -14.35 -6.03
N ARG A 204 2.31 -13.77 -5.14
CA ARG A 204 1.44 -12.62 -5.46
C ARG A 204 2.25 -11.41 -5.93
N GLU A 205 3.33 -11.06 -5.24
CA GLU A 205 4.18 -9.93 -5.62
C GLU A 205 4.90 -10.17 -6.96
N LEU A 206 5.21 -11.44 -7.27
CA LEU A 206 5.72 -11.88 -8.58
C LEU A 206 4.61 -12.09 -9.62
N GLN A 207 3.36 -11.70 -9.33
CA GLN A 207 2.18 -11.83 -10.20
C GLN A 207 1.81 -13.29 -10.61
N ARG A 208 2.30 -14.29 -9.87
CA ARG A 208 1.98 -15.71 -10.05
C ARG A 208 0.69 -16.06 -9.29
N PHE A 209 -0.43 -15.45 -9.69
CA PHE A 209 -1.68 -15.44 -8.93
C PHE A 209 -2.32 -16.82 -8.78
N ASP A 210 -2.27 -17.68 -9.79
CA ASP A 210 -2.87 -19.01 -9.73
C ASP A 210 -2.17 -19.89 -8.70
N GLU A 211 -0.84 -19.81 -8.62
CA GLU A 211 -0.05 -20.55 -7.65
C GLU A 211 -0.26 -19.98 -6.23
N ALA A 212 -0.34 -18.65 -6.10
CA ALA A 212 -0.68 -18.02 -4.83
C ALA A 212 -2.07 -18.45 -4.32
N MET A 213 -3.07 -18.52 -5.20
CA MET A 213 -4.42 -19.02 -4.87
C MET A 213 -4.40 -20.48 -4.42
N ALA A 214 -3.64 -21.34 -5.10
CA ALA A 214 -3.51 -22.75 -4.73
C ALA A 214 -2.90 -22.90 -3.33
N ASP A 215 -1.84 -22.16 -3.03
CA ASP A 215 -1.20 -22.15 -1.72
C ASP A 215 -2.11 -21.65 -0.61
N CYS A 216 -2.83 -20.56 -0.84
CA CYS A 216 -3.81 -20.05 0.12
C CYS A 216 -4.92 -21.07 0.40
N ASN A 217 -5.47 -21.69 -0.64
CA ASN A 217 -6.50 -22.71 -0.48
C ASN A 217 -6.00 -23.90 0.36
N ARG A 218 -4.77 -24.34 0.11
CA ARG A 218 -4.14 -25.43 0.90
C ARG A 218 -3.88 -24.99 2.34
N ALA A 219 -3.38 -23.78 2.56
CA ALA A 219 -3.16 -23.24 3.90
C ALA A 219 -4.45 -23.18 4.71
N ILE A 220 -5.56 -22.71 4.11
CA ILE A 220 -6.89 -22.67 4.72
C ILE A 220 -7.39 -24.09 5.05
N ALA A 221 -7.22 -25.04 4.14
CA ALA A 221 -7.64 -26.43 4.37
C ALA A 221 -6.89 -27.08 5.55
N LEU A 222 -5.58 -26.77 5.71
CA LEU A 222 -4.74 -27.28 6.79
C LEU A 222 -5.00 -26.59 8.13
N ALA A 223 -5.31 -25.29 8.10
CA ALA A 223 -5.46 -24.47 9.31
C ALA A 223 -6.65 -23.47 9.15
N PRO A 224 -7.90 -23.93 9.15
CA PRO A 224 -9.07 -23.07 8.91
C PRO A 224 -9.28 -22.00 10.00
N HIS A 225 -8.69 -22.19 11.17
CA HIS A 225 -8.71 -21.26 12.30
C HIS A 225 -7.47 -20.33 12.32
N ASP A 226 -6.65 -20.32 11.28
CA ASP A 226 -5.59 -19.33 11.10
C ASP A 226 -6.10 -18.23 10.15
N ALA A 227 -6.19 -17.00 10.65
CA ALA A 227 -6.64 -15.85 9.88
C ALA A 227 -5.75 -15.56 8.65
N ASN A 228 -4.45 -15.93 8.69
CA ASN A 228 -3.50 -15.59 7.63
C ASN A 228 -3.87 -16.21 6.28
N GLY A 229 -4.32 -17.47 6.26
CA GLY A 229 -4.74 -18.11 5.00
C GLY A 229 -5.85 -17.34 4.30
N TRP A 230 -6.88 -16.93 5.04
CA TRP A 230 -8.01 -16.12 4.55
C TRP A 230 -7.56 -14.75 4.12
N LEU A 231 -6.73 -14.08 4.94
CA LEU A 231 -6.22 -12.73 4.67
C LEU A 231 -5.40 -12.67 3.37
N TRP A 232 -4.48 -13.60 3.18
CA TRP A 232 -3.64 -13.60 1.98
C TRP A 232 -4.43 -13.98 0.73
N ARG A 233 -5.42 -14.87 0.84
CA ARG A 233 -6.33 -15.14 -0.28
C ARG A 233 -7.16 -13.91 -0.64
N ALA A 234 -7.68 -13.19 0.35
CA ALA A 234 -8.37 -11.92 0.11
C ALA A 234 -7.48 -10.92 -0.64
N ASN A 235 -6.20 -10.83 -0.28
CA ASN A 235 -5.24 -9.96 -0.99
C ASN A 235 -5.03 -10.39 -2.46
N VAL A 236 -4.93 -11.68 -2.75
CA VAL A 236 -4.82 -12.19 -4.14
C VAL A 236 -6.10 -11.90 -4.92
N LEU A 237 -7.27 -12.15 -4.31
CA LEU A 237 -8.58 -11.88 -4.90
C LEU A 237 -8.78 -10.39 -5.20
N LEU A 238 -8.33 -9.52 -4.30
CA LEU A 238 -8.38 -8.06 -4.51
C LEU A 238 -7.52 -7.63 -5.72
N GLN A 239 -6.32 -8.18 -5.87
CA GLN A 239 -5.45 -7.88 -7.03
C GLN A 239 -6.02 -8.42 -8.35
N THR A 240 -6.74 -9.53 -8.32
CA THR A 240 -7.40 -10.12 -9.48
C THR A 240 -8.82 -9.60 -9.69
N GLN A 241 -9.20 -8.46 -9.06
CA GLN A 241 -10.48 -7.77 -9.17
C GLN A 241 -11.71 -8.61 -8.72
N ARG A 242 -11.50 -9.67 -7.96
CA ARG A 242 -12.57 -10.53 -7.39
C ARG A 242 -13.02 -10.01 -6.03
N ILE A 243 -13.45 -8.74 -5.99
CA ILE A 243 -13.64 -7.95 -4.74
C ILE A 243 -14.68 -8.57 -3.80
N ALA A 244 -15.80 -9.09 -4.33
CA ALA A 244 -16.85 -9.70 -3.50
C ALA A 244 -16.36 -10.94 -2.74
N GLN A 245 -15.50 -11.74 -3.36
CA GLN A 245 -14.90 -12.92 -2.73
C GLN A 245 -13.84 -12.51 -1.70
N ALA A 246 -13.04 -11.46 -2.03
CA ALA A 246 -12.07 -10.89 -1.10
C ALA A 246 -12.75 -10.38 0.18
N LEU A 247 -13.89 -9.69 0.05
CA LEU A 247 -14.69 -9.21 1.17
C LEU A 247 -15.12 -10.36 2.10
N SER A 248 -15.68 -11.45 1.53
CA SER A 248 -16.08 -12.62 2.30
C SER A 248 -14.91 -13.28 3.04
N ASP A 249 -13.72 -13.30 2.43
CA ASP A 249 -12.53 -13.85 3.08
C ASP A 249 -12.00 -12.94 4.19
N CYS A 250 -12.09 -11.61 4.04
CA CYS A 250 -11.78 -10.66 5.12
C CYS A 250 -12.69 -10.84 6.32
N GLU A 251 -14.00 -11.04 6.11
CA GLU A 251 -14.98 -11.30 7.17
C GLU A 251 -14.62 -12.58 7.96
N LYS A 252 -14.20 -13.65 7.25
CA LYS A 252 -13.72 -14.88 7.90
C LYS A 252 -12.43 -14.68 8.67
N ALA A 253 -11.47 -13.91 8.11
CA ALA A 253 -10.23 -13.57 8.80
C ALA A 253 -10.50 -12.80 10.11
N LEU A 254 -11.41 -11.82 10.07
CA LEU A 254 -11.81 -11.02 11.24
C LEU A 254 -12.64 -11.80 12.26
N ALA A 255 -13.44 -12.81 11.82
CA ALA A 255 -14.13 -13.71 12.73
C ALA A 255 -13.14 -14.54 13.58
N VAL A 256 -11.97 -14.86 13.02
CA VAL A 256 -10.89 -15.58 13.74
C VAL A 256 -10.00 -14.62 14.54
N ALA A 257 -9.67 -13.46 13.98
CA ALA A 257 -8.77 -12.47 14.57
C ALA A 257 -9.38 -11.05 14.48
N PRO A 258 -10.27 -10.68 15.41
CA PRO A 258 -10.99 -9.39 15.36
C PRO A 258 -10.08 -8.16 15.46
N ASP A 259 -8.91 -8.28 16.09
CA ASP A 259 -7.93 -7.21 16.26
C ASP A 259 -6.76 -7.33 15.26
N SER A 260 -7.01 -7.84 14.05
CA SER A 260 -6.02 -7.88 12.98
C SER A 260 -6.03 -6.57 12.18
N ASP A 261 -5.00 -5.73 12.38
CA ASP A 261 -4.77 -4.50 11.63
C ASP A 261 -4.74 -4.74 10.11
N GLN A 262 -4.09 -5.83 9.67
CA GLN A 262 -4.00 -6.21 8.26
C GLN A 262 -5.36 -6.63 7.69
N ALA A 263 -6.18 -7.33 8.46
CA ALA A 263 -7.51 -7.75 8.00
C ALA A 263 -8.46 -6.55 7.86
N HIS A 264 -8.40 -5.60 8.81
CA HIS A 264 -9.13 -4.33 8.70
C HIS A 264 -8.64 -3.48 7.52
N LEU A 265 -7.33 -3.41 7.25
CA LEU A 265 -6.78 -2.75 6.07
C LEU A 265 -7.35 -3.35 4.77
N VAL A 266 -7.31 -4.68 4.63
CA VAL A 266 -7.77 -5.35 3.39
C VAL A 266 -9.29 -5.23 3.26
N LEU A 267 -10.05 -5.30 4.36
CA LEU A 267 -11.48 -5.01 4.38
C LEU A 267 -11.78 -3.61 3.84
N GLY A 268 -11.06 -2.59 4.35
CA GLY A 268 -11.19 -1.21 3.88
C GLY A 268 -10.90 -1.07 2.38
N LEU A 269 -9.87 -1.74 1.87
CA LEU A 269 -9.56 -1.76 0.42
C LEU A 269 -10.68 -2.41 -0.41
N CYS A 270 -11.27 -3.50 0.07
CA CYS A 270 -12.41 -4.14 -0.59
C CYS A 270 -13.62 -3.21 -0.63
N LEU A 271 -13.95 -2.56 0.49
CA LEU A 271 -15.07 -1.63 0.62
C LEU A 271 -14.88 -0.39 -0.27
N ALA A 272 -13.68 0.18 -0.29
CA ALA A 272 -13.33 1.29 -1.19
C ALA A 272 -13.49 0.89 -2.67
N GLY A 273 -13.05 -0.32 -3.04
CA GLY A 273 -13.23 -0.86 -4.39
C GLY A 273 -14.71 -1.05 -4.79
N LEU A 274 -15.59 -1.23 -3.82
CA LEU A 274 -17.06 -1.32 -4.02
C LEU A 274 -17.76 0.04 -3.94
N GLY A 275 -17.03 1.16 -3.72
CA GLY A 275 -17.59 2.48 -3.54
C GLY A 275 -18.26 2.72 -2.17
N ARG A 276 -18.07 1.81 -1.19
CA ARG A 276 -18.57 1.94 0.20
C ARG A 276 -17.59 2.76 1.02
N VAL A 277 -17.52 4.06 0.70
CA VAL A 277 -16.45 4.97 1.12
C VAL A 277 -16.39 5.14 2.64
N ASP A 278 -17.54 5.40 3.30
CA ASP A 278 -17.59 5.62 4.75
C ASP A 278 -17.19 4.38 5.54
N GLU A 279 -17.65 3.20 5.11
CA GLU A 279 -17.30 1.93 5.72
C GLU A 279 -15.81 1.57 5.49
N ALA A 280 -15.26 1.95 4.33
CA ALA A 280 -13.84 1.79 4.06
C ALA A 280 -12.99 2.65 5.01
N ILE A 281 -13.35 3.91 5.20
CA ILE A 281 -12.67 4.83 6.13
C ILE A 281 -12.75 4.29 7.55
N ALA A 282 -13.93 3.84 8.01
CA ALA A 282 -14.10 3.23 9.34
C ALA A 282 -13.22 1.99 9.53
N SER A 283 -13.05 1.17 8.47
CA SER A 283 -12.16 0.00 8.50
C SER A 283 -10.69 0.39 8.59
N PHE A 284 -10.26 1.43 7.87
CA PHE A 284 -8.89 1.96 7.98
C PHE A 284 -8.66 2.58 9.37
N ASP A 285 -9.64 3.29 9.93
CA ASP A 285 -9.55 3.83 11.29
C ASP A 285 -9.37 2.71 12.30
N ARG A 286 -10.13 1.62 12.19
CA ARG A 286 -9.95 0.46 13.06
C ARG A 286 -8.56 -0.18 12.93
N ALA A 287 -8.02 -0.25 11.70
CA ALA A 287 -6.63 -0.70 11.49
C ALA A 287 -5.62 0.21 12.19
N LEU A 288 -5.84 1.53 12.14
CA LEU A 288 -4.98 2.55 12.75
C LEU A 288 -5.13 2.65 14.28
N ASP A 289 -6.30 2.35 14.84
CA ASP A 289 -6.48 2.19 16.29
C ASP A 289 -5.59 1.07 16.85
N ILE A 290 -5.43 -0.01 16.06
CA ILE A 290 -4.60 -1.16 16.45
C ILE A 290 -3.11 -0.85 16.20
N ARG A 291 -2.78 -0.26 15.05
CA ARG A 291 -1.41 0.12 14.68
C ARG A 291 -1.37 1.50 14.03
N PRO A 292 -1.12 2.56 14.82
CA PRO A 292 -1.16 3.95 14.36
C PRO A 292 -0.17 4.31 13.24
N ASP A 293 0.94 3.58 13.13
CA ASP A 293 1.99 3.77 12.13
C ASP A 293 1.85 2.85 10.91
N LEU A 294 0.69 2.23 10.70
CA LEU A 294 0.44 1.38 9.54
C LEU A 294 0.36 2.24 8.27
N GLN A 295 1.50 2.45 7.63
CA GLN A 295 1.67 3.32 6.45
C GLN A 295 0.63 3.05 5.35
N SER A 296 0.35 1.77 5.06
CA SER A 296 -0.61 1.39 4.03
C SER A 296 -2.05 1.77 4.37
N ALA A 297 -2.43 1.72 5.65
CA ALA A 297 -3.76 2.15 6.09
C ALA A 297 -3.89 3.68 6.01
N ILE A 298 -2.87 4.43 6.46
CA ILE A 298 -2.88 5.90 6.34
C ILE A 298 -2.98 6.31 4.86
N SER A 299 -2.13 5.77 3.99
CA SER A 299 -2.15 6.11 2.56
C SER A 299 -3.47 5.71 1.88
N SER A 300 -4.04 4.54 2.23
CA SER A 300 -5.32 4.09 1.69
C SER A 300 -6.47 4.98 2.15
N LYS A 301 -6.48 5.41 3.42
CA LYS A 301 -7.45 6.38 3.94
C LYS A 301 -7.34 7.72 3.22
N ILE A 302 -6.12 8.25 3.04
CA ILE A 302 -5.87 9.49 2.30
C ILE A 302 -6.45 9.40 0.87
N PHE A 303 -6.17 8.31 0.16
CA PHE A 303 -6.69 8.11 -1.18
C PHE A 303 -8.22 7.96 -1.20
N THR A 304 -8.80 7.31 -0.19
CA THR A 304 -10.24 7.10 -0.09
C THR A 304 -11.01 8.38 0.24
N LEU A 305 -10.38 9.33 0.94
CA LEU A 305 -10.95 10.67 1.17
C LEU A 305 -11.25 11.42 -0.13
N ASP A 306 -10.55 11.15 -1.21
CA ASP A 306 -10.81 11.77 -2.53
C ASP A 306 -12.20 11.43 -3.09
N PHE A 307 -12.87 10.41 -2.55
CA PHE A 307 -14.22 9.99 -2.94
C PHE A 307 -15.31 10.52 -1.99
N VAL A 308 -14.94 11.21 -0.92
CA VAL A 308 -15.90 11.84 0.01
C VAL A 308 -16.39 13.14 -0.59
N ALA A 309 -17.72 13.28 -0.75
CA ALA A 309 -18.33 14.40 -1.45
C ALA A 309 -18.00 15.78 -0.85
N ASP A 310 -18.05 15.88 0.48
CA ASP A 310 -17.92 17.13 1.23
C ASP A 310 -16.56 17.31 1.90
N ALA A 311 -15.56 16.46 1.57
CA ALA A 311 -14.25 16.59 2.15
C ALA A 311 -13.56 17.89 1.73
N SER A 312 -13.23 18.74 2.71
CA SER A 312 -12.54 20.00 2.47
C SER A 312 -11.05 19.80 2.16
N VAL A 313 -10.42 20.80 1.51
CA VAL A 313 -8.95 20.79 1.29
C VAL A 313 -8.21 20.63 2.61
N GLU A 314 -8.69 21.26 3.69
CA GLU A 314 -8.07 21.17 5.01
C GLU A 314 -8.10 19.73 5.56
N GLN A 315 -9.23 19.02 5.45
CA GLN A 315 -9.34 17.62 5.85
C GLN A 315 -8.39 16.74 5.05
N HIS A 316 -8.28 16.95 3.74
CA HIS A 316 -7.33 16.24 2.88
C HIS A 316 -5.88 16.49 3.32
N GLN A 317 -5.49 17.73 3.58
CA GLN A 317 -4.12 18.05 3.98
C GLN A 317 -3.83 17.61 5.42
N GLN A 318 -4.83 17.65 6.33
CA GLN A 318 -4.68 17.12 7.67
C GLN A 318 -4.42 15.60 7.66
N ALA A 319 -5.14 14.83 6.85
CA ALA A 319 -4.88 13.39 6.72
C ALA A 319 -3.45 13.09 6.22
N ARG A 320 -2.90 13.92 5.33
CA ARG A 320 -1.53 13.81 4.83
C ARG A 320 -0.49 14.16 5.89
N ARG A 321 -0.76 15.20 6.72
CA ARG A 321 0.09 15.55 7.88
C ARG A 321 0.21 14.40 8.88
N VAL A 322 -0.85 13.61 9.09
CA VAL A 322 -0.80 12.41 9.96
C VAL A 322 0.26 11.43 9.48
N TRP A 323 0.40 11.21 8.17
CA TRP A 323 1.46 10.35 7.64
C TRP A 323 2.85 10.86 8.03
N TRP A 324 3.07 12.18 7.89
CA TRP A 324 4.33 12.78 8.30
C TRP A 324 4.59 12.64 9.79
N GLU A 325 3.63 12.96 10.63
CA GLU A 325 3.75 12.94 12.08
C GLU A 325 4.01 11.53 12.62
N GLN A 326 3.33 10.52 12.09
CA GLN A 326 3.43 9.13 12.57
C GLN A 326 4.66 8.40 12.01
N ILE A 327 5.13 8.77 10.82
CA ILE A 327 6.13 7.99 10.06
C ILE A 327 7.27 8.87 9.57
N GLY A 328 6.96 9.90 8.78
CA GLY A 328 7.96 10.64 8.01
C GLY A 328 8.96 11.40 8.86
N ALA A 329 8.52 12.03 9.95
CA ALA A 329 9.38 12.83 10.83
C ALA A 329 10.47 11.97 11.51
N LYS A 330 10.13 10.75 11.92
CA LYS A 330 11.10 9.80 12.48
C LYS A 330 12.16 9.44 11.44
N ILE A 331 11.72 9.06 10.24
CA ILE A 331 12.62 8.72 9.12
C ILE A 331 13.55 9.90 8.80
N ALA A 332 13.01 11.12 8.71
CA ALA A 332 13.79 12.32 8.40
C ALA A 332 14.85 12.61 9.45
N SER A 333 14.54 12.43 10.75
CA SER A 333 15.50 12.68 11.83
C SER A 333 16.69 11.71 11.82
N GLU A 334 16.50 10.49 11.33
CA GLU A 334 17.53 9.45 11.24
C GLU A 334 18.39 9.60 9.97
N ALA A 335 17.87 10.25 8.92
CA ALA A 335 18.46 10.28 7.58
C ALA A 335 19.14 11.61 7.20
N ALA A 336 19.10 12.62 8.05
CA ALA A 336 19.61 13.95 7.75
C ALA A 336 21.12 13.94 7.41
N ALA A 337 21.43 14.27 6.16
CA ALA A 337 22.81 14.40 5.67
C ALA A 337 22.89 15.52 4.62
N PRO A 338 23.95 16.33 4.61
CA PRO A 338 24.12 17.41 3.63
C PRO A 338 24.23 16.85 2.21
N HIS A 339 23.93 17.70 1.23
CA HIS A 339 24.11 17.41 -0.20
C HIS A 339 25.40 18.04 -0.70
N ASP A 340 26.18 17.28 -1.49
CA ASP A 340 27.44 17.66 -2.10
C ASP A 340 27.34 17.94 -3.61
N ASN A 341 26.12 18.15 -4.12
CA ASN A 341 25.87 18.49 -5.51
C ASN A 341 26.52 19.79 -5.89
N ASP A 342 27.20 19.82 -7.07
CA ASP A 342 27.76 21.03 -7.64
C ASP A 342 26.70 22.10 -7.85
N ARG A 343 26.90 23.29 -7.31
CA ARG A 343 25.94 24.42 -7.35
C ARG A 343 26.15 25.34 -8.56
N ASP A 344 26.86 24.91 -9.59
CA ASP A 344 26.84 25.61 -10.86
C ASP A 344 25.43 25.70 -11.41
N ARG A 345 24.97 26.92 -11.69
CA ARG A 345 23.59 27.19 -12.12
C ARG A 345 23.31 26.74 -13.54
N ASP A 346 24.32 26.78 -14.40
CA ASP A 346 24.19 26.62 -15.83
C ASP A 346 24.50 25.18 -16.30
N ARG A 347 25.02 24.33 -15.41
CA ARG A 347 25.33 22.96 -15.75
C ARG A 347 24.09 22.12 -16.11
N ARG A 348 24.31 21.02 -16.78
CA ARG A 348 23.30 19.99 -16.98
C ARG A 348 22.87 19.41 -15.64
N LEU A 349 21.55 19.41 -15.36
CA LEU A 349 20.98 18.89 -14.10
C LEU A 349 20.55 17.44 -14.25
N VAL A 350 20.65 16.68 -13.16
CA VAL A 350 20.18 15.30 -13.06
C VAL A 350 18.77 15.29 -12.45
N LEU A 351 17.79 14.91 -13.24
CA LEU A 351 16.40 14.72 -12.80
C LEU A 351 16.16 13.26 -12.46
N GLY A 352 15.70 12.97 -11.24
CA GLY A 352 15.32 11.63 -10.80
C GLY A 352 13.81 11.49 -10.71
N TYR A 353 13.22 10.51 -11.40
CA TYR A 353 11.80 10.22 -11.36
C TYR A 353 11.54 8.89 -10.66
N VAL A 354 10.73 8.90 -9.61
CA VAL A 354 10.38 7.71 -8.83
C VAL A 354 8.92 7.36 -9.06
N SER A 355 8.64 6.15 -9.55
CA SER A 355 7.27 5.67 -9.79
C SER A 355 7.15 4.16 -9.74
N SER A 356 5.98 3.67 -9.32
CA SER A 356 5.52 2.29 -9.54
C SER A 356 4.76 2.12 -10.86
N ASP A 357 4.57 3.19 -11.64
CA ASP A 357 3.65 3.24 -12.78
C ASP A 357 4.37 3.43 -14.14
N PHE A 358 5.65 3.11 -14.22
CA PHE A 358 6.38 3.05 -15.51
C PHE A 358 5.99 1.82 -16.34
N ASN A 359 4.68 1.60 -16.50
CA ASN A 359 4.07 0.50 -17.24
C ASN A 359 2.74 0.99 -17.84
N ALA A 360 1.96 0.11 -18.49
CA ALA A 360 0.64 0.45 -19.04
C ALA A 360 -0.36 0.81 -17.93
N HIS A 361 -0.19 1.99 -17.37
CA HIS A 361 -1.01 2.59 -16.32
C HIS A 361 -1.51 3.97 -16.75
N SER A 362 -2.69 4.39 -16.24
CA SER A 362 -3.27 5.69 -16.60
C SER A 362 -2.37 6.88 -16.26
N ALA A 363 -1.64 6.82 -15.14
CA ALA A 363 -0.70 7.87 -14.76
C ALA A 363 0.46 8.01 -15.74
N ALA A 364 0.92 6.89 -16.34
CA ALA A 364 2.00 6.90 -17.32
C ALA A 364 1.67 7.79 -18.53
N PHE A 365 0.42 7.82 -18.98
CA PHE A 365 0.00 8.68 -20.09
C PHE A 365 0.06 10.16 -19.77
N ILE A 366 0.05 10.53 -18.47
CA ILE A 366 0.13 11.91 -18.00
C ILE A 366 1.58 12.41 -17.97
N PHE A 367 2.49 11.64 -17.34
CA PHE A 367 3.88 12.10 -17.15
C PHE A 367 4.83 11.70 -18.28
N LYS A 368 4.50 10.70 -19.11
CA LYS A 368 5.33 10.30 -20.25
C LYS A 368 5.66 11.45 -21.21
N PRO A 369 4.71 12.32 -21.60
CA PRO A 369 5.01 13.46 -22.48
C PRO A 369 6.06 14.40 -21.87
N VAL A 370 6.05 14.59 -20.56
CA VAL A 370 7.03 15.43 -19.87
C VAL A 370 8.44 14.84 -20.00
N LEU A 371 8.62 13.57 -19.62
CA LEU A 371 9.91 12.89 -19.70
C LEU A 371 10.44 12.82 -21.14
N GLN A 372 9.54 12.63 -22.10
CA GLN A 372 9.89 12.48 -23.52
C GLN A 372 10.42 13.78 -24.15
N HIS A 373 9.94 14.94 -23.68
CA HIS A 373 10.19 16.24 -24.33
C HIS A 373 11.10 17.18 -23.52
N HIS A 374 11.76 16.71 -22.45
CA HIS A 374 12.78 17.47 -21.78
C HIS A 374 13.92 17.87 -22.71
N ASP A 375 14.44 19.07 -22.51
CA ASP A 375 15.67 19.52 -23.17
C ASP A 375 16.90 18.73 -22.68
N ARG A 376 17.35 17.78 -23.48
CA ARG A 376 18.48 16.88 -23.16
C ARG A 376 19.83 17.59 -23.04
N ALA A 377 19.96 18.78 -23.59
CA ALA A 377 21.14 19.59 -23.38
C ALA A 377 21.22 20.13 -21.93
N GLN A 378 20.06 20.36 -21.33
CA GLN A 378 19.96 20.92 -19.98
C GLN A 378 19.72 19.86 -18.89
N PHE A 379 19.14 18.69 -19.23
CA PHE A 379 18.72 17.71 -18.26
C PHE A 379 19.15 16.27 -18.62
N GLU A 380 19.59 15.55 -17.61
CA GLU A 380 19.80 14.10 -17.63
C GLU A 380 18.65 13.45 -16.87
N ILE A 381 18.05 12.39 -17.41
CA ILE A 381 16.87 11.74 -16.83
C ILE A 381 17.25 10.38 -16.25
N VAL A 382 17.00 10.18 -14.97
CA VAL A 382 17.15 8.92 -14.25
C VAL A 382 15.76 8.45 -13.81
N CYS A 383 15.35 7.27 -14.26
CA CYS A 383 14.08 6.66 -13.83
C CYS A 383 14.35 5.54 -12.82
N TYR A 384 13.67 5.60 -11.68
CA TYR A 384 13.67 4.57 -10.63
C TYR A 384 12.32 3.85 -10.66
N SER A 385 12.29 2.69 -11.33
CA SER A 385 11.08 1.86 -11.44
C SER A 385 10.86 1.05 -10.18
N CYS A 386 9.72 1.26 -9.52
CA CYS A 386 9.36 0.60 -8.26
C CYS A 386 8.32 -0.53 -8.46
N SER A 387 8.04 -0.93 -9.69
CA SER A 387 7.13 -2.02 -10.05
C SER A 387 7.89 -3.18 -10.65
N SER A 388 7.49 -4.42 -10.30
CA SER A 388 7.94 -5.64 -10.98
C SER A 388 7.20 -5.92 -12.29
N LYS A 389 6.17 -5.12 -12.61
CA LYS A 389 5.43 -5.25 -13.86
C LYS A 389 6.20 -4.57 -14.99
N GLU A 390 6.59 -5.35 -15.98
CA GLU A 390 7.20 -4.86 -17.22
C GLU A 390 6.31 -5.16 -18.43
N ASP A 391 6.17 -4.18 -19.32
CA ASP A 391 5.40 -4.27 -20.54
C ASP A 391 5.98 -3.35 -21.65
N ALA A 392 5.32 -3.25 -22.80
CA ALA A 392 5.76 -2.41 -23.89
C ALA A 392 5.93 -0.94 -23.49
N THR A 393 5.08 -0.42 -22.59
CA THR A 393 5.19 0.95 -22.05
C THR A 393 6.43 1.11 -21.17
N THR A 394 6.81 0.08 -20.41
CA THR A 394 8.07 0.06 -19.66
C THR A 394 9.27 0.21 -20.59
N SER A 395 9.28 -0.54 -21.71
CA SER A 395 10.35 -0.45 -22.72
C SER A 395 10.45 0.94 -23.36
N GLU A 396 9.32 1.63 -23.55
CA GLU A 396 9.32 3.01 -24.02
C GLU A 396 9.98 3.96 -23.01
N PHE A 397 9.69 3.82 -21.69
CA PHE A 397 10.35 4.61 -20.66
C PHE A 397 11.84 4.30 -20.53
N GLN A 398 12.24 3.03 -20.69
CA GLN A 398 13.66 2.64 -20.75
C GLN A 398 14.38 3.35 -21.91
N GLY A 399 13.71 3.52 -23.06
CA GLY A 399 14.23 4.27 -24.22
C GLY A 399 14.27 5.79 -24.00
N ILE A 400 13.44 6.34 -23.13
CA ILE A 400 13.41 7.77 -22.79
C ILE A 400 14.50 8.11 -21.76
N ALA A 401 14.76 7.27 -20.77
CA ALA A 401 15.68 7.53 -19.67
C ALA A 401 17.14 7.46 -20.13
N ASP A 402 17.99 8.41 -19.68
CA ASP A 402 19.45 8.30 -19.82
C ASP A 402 20.00 7.18 -18.91
N ARG A 403 19.40 7.01 -17.72
CA ARG A 403 19.69 5.90 -16.80
C ARG A 403 18.40 5.29 -16.28
N TRP A 404 18.31 3.96 -16.32
CA TRP A 404 17.21 3.19 -15.77
C TRP A 404 17.66 2.39 -14.55
N ARG A 405 16.88 2.44 -13.47
CA ARG A 405 17.11 1.69 -12.24
C ARG A 405 15.88 0.85 -11.92
N ASP A 406 16.01 -0.47 -11.94
CA ASP A 406 14.99 -1.36 -11.36
C ASP A 406 15.13 -1.34 -9.82
N ALA A 407 14.21 -0.63 -9.19
CA ALA A 407 14.12 -0.49 -7.74
C ALA A 407 12.94 -1.29 -7.14
N SER A 408 12.33 -2.19 -7.92
CA SER A 408 11.14 -2.97 -7.51
C SER A 408 11.37 -3.77 -6.23
N GLN A 409 12.59 -4.29 -6.06
CA GLN A 409 13.00 -5.08 -4.90
C GLN A 409 13.89 -4.30 -3.92
N TRP A 410 14.05 -2.98 -4.07
CA TRP A 410 14.90 -2.21 -3.16
C TRP A 410 14.10 -1.69 -1.96
N THR A 411 14.73 -1.70 -0.79
CA THR A 411 14.23 -0.97 0.38
C THR A 411 14.32 0.54 0.15
N ASP A 412 13.60 1.33 0.94
CA ASP A 412 13.66 2.79 0.85
C ASP A 412 15.07 3.32 1.18
N ASP A 413 15.79 2.69 2.11
CA ASP A 413 17.17 3.04 2.43
C ASP A 413 18.10 2.82 1.26
N ARG A 414 18.02 1.67 0.60
CA ARG A 414 18.83 1.37 -0.58
C ARG A 414 18.51 2.30 -1.74
N LEU A 415 17.23 2.61 -1.97
CA LEU A 415 16.84 3.53 -3.03
C LEU A 415 17.32 4.95 -2.73
N ALA A 416 17.18 5.45 -1.51
CA ALA A 416 17.67 6.75 -1.12
C ALA A 416 19.20 6.85 -1.24
N ALA A 417 19.95 5.81 -0.84
CA ALA A 417 21.41 5.75 -1.00
C ALA A 417 21.80 5.78 -2.49
N GLN A 418 21.10 5.07 -3.35
CA GLN A 418 21.37 5.07 -4.80
C GLN A 418 21.07 6.42 -5.44
N ILE A 419 19.98 7.09 -5.06
CA ILE A 419 19.63 8.44 -5.55
C ILE A 419 20.76 9.44 -5.20
N ARG A 420 21.30 9.37 -3.97
CA ARG A 420 22.49 10.17 -3.58
C ARG A 420 23.71 9.82 -4.41
N ALA A 421 24.00 8.53 -4.61
CA ALA A 421 25.13 8.07 -5.43
C ALA A 421 25.00 8.50 -6.90
N ASP A 422 23.79 8.55 -7.43
CA ASP A 422 23.48 9.03 -8.78
C ASP A 422 23.56 10.56 -8.88
N ARG A 423 23.77 11.30 -7.77
CA ARG A 423 23.86 12.76 -7.66
C ARG A 423 22.65 13.47 -8.27
N VAL A 424 21.45 12.97 -7.97
CA VAL A 424 20.21 13.58 -8.42
C VAL A 424 20.08 14.98 -7.84
N ASP A 425 19.80 15.98 -8.68
CA ASP A 425 19.64 17.39 -8.29
C ASP A 425 18.19 17.70 -7.90
N ILE A 426 17.26 17.23 -8.71
CA ILE A 426 15.82 17.37 -8.48
C ILE A 426 15.22 15.98 -8.55
N LEU A 427 14.59 15.54 -7.47
CA LEU A 427 13.90 14.25 -7.37
C LEU A 427 12.40 14.47 -7.43
N ILE A 428 11.73 13.73 -8.30
CA ILE A 428 10.30 13.89 -8.54
C ILE A 428 9.54 12.63 -8.10
N ASP A 429 8.57 12.80 -7.20
CA ASP A 429 7.58 11.80 -6.85
C ASP A 429 6.42 11.83 -7.85
N LEU A 430 6.15 10.68 -8.47
CA LEU A 430 5.04 10.50 -9.41
C LEU A 430 3.89 9.67 -8.84
N SER A 431 3.93 9.32 -7.55
CA SER A 431 2.96 8.40 -6.94
C SER A 431 2.10 9.03 -5.84
N GLY A 432 2.65 9.95 -5.03
CA GLY A 432 1.95 10.47 -3.86
C GLY A 432 1.53 9.35 -2.91
N HIS A 433 0.30 9.41 -2.38
CA HIS A 433 -0.25 8.40 -1.47
C HIS A 433 -0.92 7.21 -2.17
N THR A 434 -0.64 6.97 -3.47
CA THR A 434 -1.18 5.81 -4.17
C THR A 434 -0.43 4.53 -3.79
N ARG A 435 -0.99 3.39 -4.18
CA ARG A 435 -0.37 2.08 -3.94
C ARG A 435 1.01 2.00 -4.61
N GLY A 436 1.98 1.47 -3.87
CA GLY A 436 3.35 1.32 -4.36
C GLY A 436 4.21 2.58 -4.24
N ASN A 437 3.70 3.65 -3.57
CA ASN A 437 4.47 4.85 -3.31
C ASN A 437 5.74 4.58 -2.52
N ARG A 438 6.67 5.51 -2.60
CA ARG A 438 7.97 5.48 -1.94
C ARG A 438 8.21 6.76 -1.11
N LEU A 439 7.16 7.27 -0.44
CA LEU A 439 7.24 8.49 0.38
C LEU A 439 8.31 8.39 1.48
N GLY A 440 8.60 7.18 1.97
CA GLY A 440 9.72 6.94 2.87
C GLY A 440 11.08 7.33 2.29
N VAL A 441 11.28 7.22 0.98
CA VAL A 441 12.49 7.72 0.29
C VAL A 441 12.54 9.23 0.34
N PHE A 442 11.43 9.91 0.04
CA PHE A 442 11.34 11.37 0.04
C PHE A 442 11.48 11.96 1.45
N ALA A 443 11.00 11.25 2.48
CA ALA A 443 11.22 11.64 3.87
C ALA A 443 12.73 11.69 4.24
N ARG A 444 13.58 10.85 3.62
CA ARG A 444 15.03 10.83 3.79
C ARG A 444 15.77 11.99 3.09
N LYS A 445 15.07 12.78 2.29
CA LYS A 445 15.63 13.89 1.52
C LYS A 445 16.91 13.50 0.77
N PRO A 446 16.90 12.51 -0.15
CA PRO A 446 18.12 12.07 -0.85
C PRO A 446 18.61 13.03 -1.93
N ALA A 447 17.82 14.01 -2.36
CA ALA A 447 18.19 15.03 -3.33
C ALA A 447 18.01 16.44 -2.76
N PRO A 448 18.80 17.44 -3.23
CA PRO A 448 18.71 18.84 -2.79
C PRO A 448 17.32 19.43 -2.92
N ILE A 449 16.67 19.15 -4.06
CA ILE A 449 15.31 19.61 -4.36
C ILE A 449 14.44 18.37 -4.57
N GLN A 450 13.24 18.40 -3.99
CA GLN A 450 12.23 17.38 -4.19
C GLN A 450 10.91 18.01 -4.64
N ALA A 451 10.28 17.43 -5.64
CA ALA A 451 9.01 17.89 -6.18
C ALA A 451 8.01 16.73 -6.29
N HIS A 452 6.74 17.07 -6.31
CA HIS A 452 5.65 16.13 -6.50
C HIS A 452 4.74 16.58 -7.65
N GLY A 453 4.25 15.64 -8.48
CA GLY A 453 3.33 15.99 -9.57
C GLY A 453 2.84 14.79 -10.38
N TRP A 454 1.84 15.03 -11.23
CA TRP A 454 1.27 14.19 -12.29
C TRP A 454 0.59 12.88 -11.87
N GLY A 455 1.13 12.10 -10.96
CA GLY A 455 0.54 10.81 -10.59
C GLY A 455 -0.72 10.96 -9.75
N HIS A 456 -0.56 11.40 -8.51
CA HIS A 456 -1.64 11.76 -7.59
C HIS A 456 -1.34 13.14 -7.00
N GLY A 457 -1.44 14.17 -7.84
CA GLY A 457 -0.98 15.55 -7.59
C GLY A 457 -1.79 16.33 -6.55
N THR A 458 -2.15 15.70 -5.42
CA THR A 458 -3.00 16.28 -4.37
C THR A 458 -2.22 16.78 -3.16
N GLY A 459 -0.88 16.85 -3.27
CA GLY A 459 0.05 17.09 -2.18
C GLY A 459 0.39 15.82 -1.41
N THR A 460 1.49 15.84 -0.71
CA THR A 460 1.99 14.68 0.06
C THR A 460 1.93 14.90 1.56
N GLY A 461 1.94 16.17 2.01
CA GLY A 461 2.03 16.56 3.41
C GLY A 461 3.43 16.39 4.01
N LEU A 462 4.44 16.15 3.17
CA LEU A 462 5.83 15.97 3.60
C LEU A 462 6.61 17.31 3.48
N PRO A 463 7.08 17.91 4.59
CA PRO A 463 7.91 19.11 4.54
C PRO A 463 9.27 18.91 3.84
N THR A 464 9.66 17.67 3.59
CA THR A 464 10.86 17.31 2.82
C THR A 464 10.65 17.39 1.32
N ILE A 465 9.43 17.49 0.82
CA ILE A 465 9.12 17.76 -0.58
C ILE A 465 8.87 19.27 -0.71
N ASP A 466 9.70 19.94 -1.50
CA ASP A 466 9.76 21.40 -1.55
C ASP A 466 8.65 21.99 -2.43
N TYR A 467 8.28 21.27 -3.53
CA TYR A 467 7.40 21.81 -4.54
C TYR A 467 6.30 20.81 -4.96
N LEU A 468 5.13 21.37 -5.29
CA LEU A 468 4.00 20.66 -5.89
C LEU A 468 3.61 21.31 -7.20
N PHE A 469 3.62 20.57 -8.30
CA PHE A 469 3.12 21.03 -9.60
C PHE A 469 1.60 21.01 -9.64
N SER A 470 1.00 22.15 -10.01
CA SER A 470 -0.45 22.29 -10.11
C SER A 470 -0.82 23.43 -11.06
N ASP A 471 -2.03 23.98 -10.94
CA ASP A 471 -2.51 25.18 -11.58
C ASP A 471 -3.51 25.93 -10.67
N PRO A 472 -3.86 27.21 -10.98
CA PRO A 472 -4.72 28.01 -10.11
C PRO A 472 -6.18 27.54 -10.02
N VAL A 473 -6.65 26.68 -10.96
CA VAL A 473 -8.01 26.11 -10.91
C VAL A 473 -8.01 24.85 -10.06
N ALA A 474 -7.03 23.98 -10.25
CA ALA A 474 -6.87 22.74 -9.48
C ALA A 474 -6.58 23.06 -8.00
N ILE A 475 -5.60 23.95 -7.72
CA ILE A 475 -5.28 24.42 -6.36
C ILE A 475 -5.36 25.95 -6.32
N PRO A 476 -6.53 26.50 -5.93
CA PRO A 476 -6.71 27.94 -5.81
C PRO A 476 -5.70 28.57 -4.83
N VAL A 477 -5.24 29.78 -5.14
CA VAL A 477 -4.26 30.54 -4.32
C VAL A 477 -4.68 30.63 -2.85
N ALA A 478 -5.98 30.80 -2.60
CA ALA A 478 -6.55 30.96 -1.26
C ALA A 478 -6.29 29.74 -0.32
N VAL A 479 -6.11 28.54 -0.86
CA VAL A 479 -5.94 27.31 -0.06
C VAL A 479 -4.49 26.77 -0.06
N ARG A 480 -3.56 27.43 -0.77
CA ARG A 480 -2.16 26.94 -0.90
C ARG A 480 -1.41 26.91 0.42
N HIS A 481 -1.78 27.75 1.37
CA HIS A 481 -1.19 27.77 2.71
C HIS A 481 -1.48 26.51 3.53
N LEU A 482 -2.40 25.65 3.10
CA LEU A 482 -2.70 24.36 3.74
C LEU A 482 -1.72 23.24 3.34
N PHE A 483 -0.98 23.41 2.23
CA PHE A 483 -0.04 22.43 1.70
C PHE A 483 1.31 22.56 2.39
N ALA A 484 2.02 21.44 2.53
CA ALA A 484 3.38 21.43 3.04
C ALA A 484 4.36 21.91 1.97
N GLU A 485 4.02 21.69 0.70
CA GLU A 485 4.82 22.02 -0.47
C GLU A 485 4.50 23.43 -0.99
N THR A 486 5.48 24.09 -1.62
CA THR A 486 5.24 25.31 -2.41
C THR A 486 4.61 24.93 -3.75
N VAL A 487 3.39 25.42 -4.01
CA VAL A 487 2.67 25.14 -5.26
C VAL A 487 3.27 25.96 -6.41
N VAL A 488 3.63 25.28 -7.49
CA VAL A 488 4.17 25.84 -8.73
C VAL A 488 3.15 25.68 -9.85
N ASP A 489 2.77 26.79 -10.45
CA ASP A 489 1.77 26.79 -11.51
C ASP A 489 2.39 26.35 -12.86
N LEU A 490 1.76 25.35 -13.46
CA LEU A 490 1.97 24.91 -14.83
C LEU A 490 0.77 25.34 -15.71
N PRO A 491 0.87 25.22 -17.05
CA PRO A 491 -0.27 25.50 -17.95
C PRO A 491 -1.56 24.73 -17.62
N CYS A 492 -1.43 23.55 -17.00
CA CYS A 492 -2.45 22.74 -16.36
C CYS A 492 -1.73 21.81 -15.38
N PHE A 493 -2.40 21.33 -14.32
CA PHE A 493 -1.81 20.39 -13.37
C PHE A 493 -1.41 19.04 -14.00
N VAL A 494 -1.97 18.70 -15.16
CA VAL A 494 -1.64 17.52 -15.98
C VAL A 494 -1.69 17.83 -17.47
N THR A 495 -0.93 17.05 -18.25
CA THR A 495 -1.06 16.94 -19.71
C THR A 495 -1.35 15.47 -20.07
N LEU A 496 -1.52 15.14 -21.33
CA LEU A 496 -1.73 13.76 -21.75
C LEU A 496 -0.92 13.43 -23.01
N THR A 497 -0.46 12.19 -23.10
CA THR A 497 0.11 11.63 -24.33
C THR A 497 -0.88 11.83 -25.49
N PRO A 498 -0.44 12.37 -26.65
CA PRO A 498 -1.28 12.50 -27.83
C PRO A 498 -1.85 11.13 -28.27
N LEU A 499 -3.00 11.17 -28.95
CA LEU A 499 -3.59 9.94 -29.45
C LEU A 499 -2.62 9.23 -30.44
N PRO A 500 -2.60 7.89 -30.42
CA PRO A 500 -1.88 7.13 -31.45
C PRO A 500 -2.30 7.51 -32.83
N ALA A 501 -1.37 7.50 -33.77
CA ALA A 501 -1.68 7.73 -35.20
C ALA A 501 -2.71 6.72 -35.73
N GLY A 502 -3.63 7.16 -36.58
CA GLY A 502 -4.64 6.28 -37.17
C GLY A 502 -5.94 6.10 -36.40
N ILE A 503 -6.07 6.67 -35.20
CA ILE A 503 -7.37 6.70 -34.48
C ILE A 503 -8.32 7.66 -35.24
N ALA A 504 -9.36 7.09 -35.83
CA ALA A 504 -10.37 7.86 -36.57
C ALA A 504 -11.34 8.55 -35.55
N ARG A 505 -11.66 9.81 -35.86
CA ARG A 505 -12.73 10.55 -35.18
C ARG A 505 -13.97 10.56 -36.08
N ALA A 506 -15.11 10.15 -35.54
CA ALA A 506 -16.39 10.18 -36.25
C ALA A 506 -17.08 11.56 -36.12
N GLU A 507 -18.02 11.81 -36.99
CA GLU A 507 -18.98 12.89 -36.86
C GLU A 507 -19.81 12.71 -35.59
N THR A 508 -20.53 13.77 -35.19
CA THR A 508 -21.41 13.72 -34.00
C THR A 508 -22.46 12.63 -34.16
N PRO A 509 -22.48 11.58 -33.31
CA PRO A 509 -23.40 10.44 -33.46
C PRO A 509 -24.87 10.82 -33.54
N ALA A 510 -25.29 11.88 -32.87
CA ALA A 510 -26.66 12.36 -32.89
C ALA A 510 -27.18 12.73 -34.29
N ILE A 511 -26.28 13.07 -35.25
CA ILE A 511 -26.65 13.38 -36.62
C ILE A 511 -27.19 12.15 -37.31
N SER A 512 -26.55 10.98 -37.12
CA SER A 512 -26.96 9.72 -37.73
C SER A 512 -27.99 8.96 -36.90
N ASN A 513 -27.92 9.06 -35.58
CA ASN A 513 -28.77 8.28 -34.67
C ASN A 513 -30.14 8.96 -34.42
N GLY A 514 -30.24 10.28 -34.61
CA GLY A 514 -31.45 11.06 -34.31
C GLY A 514 -31.69 11.30 -32.79
N PHE A 515 -30.76 10.93 -31.95
CA PHE A 515 -30.80 11.17 -30.50
C PHE A 515 -29.40 11.39 -29.92
N ILE A 516 -29.33 12.11 -28.82
CA ILE A 516 -28.08 12.38 -28.07
C ILE A 516 -27.67 11.15 -27.27
N THR A 517 -26.39 10.81 -27.32
CA THR A 517 -25.76 9.84 -26.42
C THR A 517 -24.79 10.55 -25.47
N PHE A 518 -25.11 10.56 -24.20
CA PHE A 518 -24.17 10.95 -23.16
C PHE A 518 -23.24 9.79 -22.81
N GLY A 519 -21.99 10.06 -22.38
CA GLY A 519 -21.03 9.03 -22.06
C GLY A 519 -20.32 9.26 -20.73
N VAL A 520 -20.08 8.18 -19.97
CA VAL A 520 -19.27 8.17 -18.75
C VAL A 520 -18.24 7.07 -18.85
N PHE A 521 -17.00 7.44 -19.16
CA PHE A 521 -15.87 6.50 -19.36
C PHE A 521 -14.88 6.61 -18.18
N ASN A 522 -15.44 6.36 -16.99
CA ASN A 522 -14.73 6.45 -15.73
C ASN A 522 -14.95 5.17 -14.91
N ARG A 523 -14.06 4.92 -13.94
CA ARG A 523 -14.25 3.82 -12.98
C ARG A 523 -15.59 3.94 -12.27
N ILE A 524 -16.30 2.84 -12.12
CA ILE A 524 -17.61 2.79 -11.45
C ILE A 524 -17.52 3.37 -10.03
N SER A 525 -16.39 3.17 -9.34
CA SER A 525 -16.16 3.73 -8.00
C SER A 525 -16.20 5.27 -7.93
N LYS A 526 -16.06 5.96 -9.06
CA LYS A 526 -16.20 7.43 -9.16
C LYS A 526 -17.64 7.90 -9.32
N ILE A 527 -18.55 7.00 -9.66
CA ILE A 527 -19.95 7.33 -9.90
C ILE A 527 -20.66 7.36 -8.55
N SER A 528 -20.95 8.54 -8.02
CA SER A 528 -21.74 8.69 -6.79
C SER A 528 -23.25 8.58 -7.08
N ASP A 529 -24.06 8.41 -6.04
CA ASP A 529 -25.52 8.38 -6.18
C ASP A 529 -26.07 9.76 -6.55
N GLU A 530 -25.42 10.83 -6.07
CA GLU A 530 -25.72 12.21 -6.46
C GLU A 530 -25.48 12.41 -7.96
N ALA A 531 -24.35 11.94 -8.50
CA ALA A 531 -24.07 12.02 -9.93
C ALA A 531 -25.11 11.26 -10.75
N ALA A 532 -25.51 10.05 -10.32
CA ALA A 532 -26.55 9.26 -10.97
C ALA A 532 -27.91 9.98 -10.96
N ALA A 533 -28.29 10.60 -9.84
CA ALA A 533 -29.51 11.39 -9.73
C ALA A 533 -29.51 12.63 -10.65
N VAL A 534 -28.38 13.31 -10.76
CA VAL A 534 -28.20 14.44 -11.68
C VAL A 534 -28.29 14.00 -13.14
N TRP A 535 -27.70 12.85 -13.49
CA TRP A 535 -27.82 12.29 -14.84
C TRP A 535 -29.25 11.84 -15.18
N SER A 536 -30.03 11.36 -14.19
CA SER A 536 -31.46 11.12 -14.37
C SER A 536 -32.17 12.39 -14.84
N ARG A 537 -31.94 13.53 -14.17
CA ARG A 537 -32.51 14.83 -14.53
C ARG A 537 -32.10 15.28 -15.96
N ILE A 538 -30.86 14.98 -16.37
CA ILE A 538 -30.41 15.28 -17.75
C ILE A 538 -31.19 14.45 -18.75
N LEU A 539 -31.36 13.14 -18.52
CA LEU A 539 -32.11 12.27 -19.42
C LEU A 539 -33.58 12.64 -19.50
N GLU A 540 -34.18 13.14 -18.39
CA GLU A 540 -35.55 13.69 -18.39
C GLU A 540 -35.64 14.96 -19.25
N ARG A 541 -34.64 15.85 -19.16
CA ARG A 541 -34.60 17.14 -19.92
C ARG A 541 -34.29 16.95 -21.40
N VAL A 542 -33.66 15.82 -21.77
CA VAL A 542 -33.32 15.50 -23.17
C VAL A 542 -34.03 14.19 -23.57
N PRO A 543 -35.30 14.28 -23.97
CA PRO A 543 -36.09 13.09 -24.34
C PRO A 543 -35.42 12.27 -25.45
N GLY A 544 -35.48 10.93 -25.32
CA GLY A 544 -34.87 10.00 -26.29
C GLY A 544 -33.34 9.83 -26.15
N SER A 545 -32.65 10.66 -25.35
CA SER A 545 -31.20 10.50 -25.15
C SER A 545 -30.87 9.21 -24.41
N ARG A 546 -29.64 8.74 -24.56
CA ARG A 546 -29.10 7.52 -23.92
C ARG A 546 -27.85 7.86 -23.09
N LEU A 547 -27.53 7.00 -22.15
CA LEU A 547 -26.31 7.08 -21.33
C LEU A 547 -25.46 5.83 -21.57
N LEU A 548 -24.22 6.00 -22.03
CA LEU A 548 -23.25 4.94 -22.24
C LEU A 548 -22.20 4.96 -21.12
N ILE A 549 -22.14 3.90 -20.32
CA ILE A 549 -21.16 3.73 -19.26
C ILE A 549 -20.10 2.73 -19.70
N LYS A 550 -18.82 3.04 -19.48
CA LYS A 550 -17.72 2.14 -19.82
C LYS A 550 -16.71 1.99 -18.67
N ASP A 551 -16.56 0.76 -18.20
CA ASP A 551 -15.55 0.38 -17.19
C ASP A 551 -15.19 -1.11 -17.35
N VAL A 552 -13.95 -1.49 -17.04
CA VAL A 552 -13.48 -2.88 -17.06
C VAL A 552 -14.29 -3.79 -16.12
N ALA A 553 -14.72 -3.29 -14.98
CA ALA A 553 -15.51 -4.05 -14.02
C ALA A 553 -16.89 -4.49 -14.57
N LEU A 554 -17.35 -3.87 -15.67
CA LEU A 554 -18.59 -4.22 -16.34
C LEU A 554 -18.50 -5.52 -17.17
N ASP A 555 -17.37 -6.21 -17.19
CA ASP A 555 -17.29 -7.58 -17.71
C ASP A 555 -17.97 -8.59 -16.77
N ASP A 556 -18.09 -8.26 -15.47
CA ASP A 556 -18.80 -9.06 -14.48
C ASP A 556 -20.30 -8.73 -14.47
N GLN A 557 -21.14 -9.75 -14.73
CA GLN A 557 -22.59 -9.60 -14.75
C GLN A 557 -23.15 -9.13 -13.41
N LEU A 558 -22.61 -9.58 -12.28
CA LEU A 558 -23.05 -9.16 -10.95
C LEU A 558 -22.81 -7.66 -10.71
N VAL A 559 -21.69 -7.14 -11.24
CA VAL A 559 -21.38 -5.70 -11.18
C VAL A 559 -22.36 -4.89 -12.01
N ARG A 560 -22.70 -5.38 -13.22
CA ARG A 560 -23.73 -4.77 -14.08
C ARG A 560 -25.07 -4.70 -13.36
N ASP A 561 -25.53 -5.82 -12.81
CA ASP A 561 -26.83 -5.92 -12.14
C ASP A 561 -26.90 -4.98 -10.92
N LYS A 562 -25.83 -4.92 -10.12
CA LYS A 562 -25.75 -4.00 -8.98
C LYS A 562 -25.74 -2.54 -9.40
N LEU A 563 -25.02 -2.19 -10.47
CA LEU A 563 -24.98 -0.82 -10.99
C LEU A 563 -26.34 -0.38 -11.49
N LEU A 564 -27.02 -1.22 -12.28
CA LEU A 564 -28.35 -0.93 -12.80
C LEU A 564 -29.40 -0.82 -11.65
N ALA A 565 -29.32 -1.69 -10.64
CA ALA A 565 -30.18 -1.60 -9.45
C ALA A 565 -29.96 -0.27 -8.71
N ARG A 566 -28.73 0.15 -8.55
CA ARG A 566 -28.36 1.44 -7.94
C ARG A 566 -28.85 2.62 -8.76
N PHE A 567 -28.73 2.57 -10.10
CA PHE A 567 -29.27 3.59 -10.99
C PHE A 567 -30.79 3.69 -10.91
N ALA A 568 -31.49 2.55 -10.87
CA ALA A 568 -32.93 2.51 -10.69
C ALA A 568 -33.37 3.16 -9.35
N ALA A 569 -32.61 2.94 -8.27
CA ALA A 569 -32.84 3.59 -6.97
C ALA A 569 -32.68 5.13 -7.06
N CYS A 570 -31.76 5.62 -7.92
CA CYS A 570 -31.58 7.04 -8.24
C CYS A 570 -32.57 7.55 -9.31
N ARG A 571 -33.61 6.80 -9.65
CA ARG A 571 -34.64 7.12 -10.68
C ARG A 571 -34.08 7.28 -12.10
N LEU A 572 -32.87 6.81 -12.38
CA LEU A 572 -32.29 6.86 -13.71
C LEU A 572 -32.95 5.77 -14.57
N PRO A 573 -33.47 6.09 -15.78
CA PRO A 573 -34.17 5.12 -16.64
C PRO A 573 -33.19 4.10 -17.21
N VAL A 574 -33.10 2.94 -16.57
CA VAL A 574 -32.11 1.90 -16.87
C VAL A 574 -32.21 1.31 -18.28
N GLU A 575 -33.39 1.36 -18.89
CA GLU A 575 -33.62 0.99 -20.30
C GLU A 575 -32.91 1.92 -21.31
N ARG A 576 -32.51 3.08 -20.86
CA ARG A 576 -31.75 4.06 -21.64
C ARG A 576 -30.24 4.02 -21.34
N VAL A 577 -29.77 3.06 -20.52
CA VAL A 577 -28.40 2.87 -20.14
C VAL A 577 -27.76 1.73 -20.94
N ASP A 578 -26.65 2.02 -21.63
CA ASP A 578 -25.81 1.04 -22.28
C ASP A 578 -24.53 0.82 -21.48
N LEU A 579 -24.13 -0.45 -21.29
CA LEU A 579 -22.95 -0.82 -20.50
C LEU A 579 -21.90 -1.50 -21.38
N LEU A 580 -20.66 -0.98 -21.34
CA LEU A 580 -19.50 -1.53 -22.05
C LEU A 580 -18.44 -1.97 -21.04
N GLY A 581 -17.89 -3.16 -21.24
CA GLY A 581 -16.77 -3.71 -20.49
C GLY A 581 -15.39 -3.29 -21.01
N ALA A 582 -14.38 -4.11 -20.70
CA ALA A 582 -13.01 -3.94 -21.14
C ALA A 582 -12.85 -4.02 -22.66
N THR A 583 -11.94 -3.25 -23.19
CA THR A 583 -11.53 -3.29 -24.61
C THR A 583 -10.04 -2.97 -24.72
N LEU A 584 -9.42 -3.34 -25.83
CA LEU A 584 -8.07 -2.90 -26.14
C LEU A 584 -7.99 -1.38 -26.25
N ARG A 585 -6.79 -0.81 -26.06
CA ARG A 585 -6.58 0.65 -26.03
C ARG A 585 -7.16 1.38 -27.24
N GLY A 586 -6.94 0.88 -28.45
CA GLY A 586 -7.48 1.48 -29.68
C GLY A 586 -9.01 1.46 -29.74
N GLU A 587 -9.62 0.36 -29.34
CA GLU A 587 -11.08 0.20 -29.26
C GLU A 587 -11.70 1.06 -28.15
N HIS A 588 -10.96 1.20 -27.01
CA HIS A 588 -11.36 2.11 -25.94
C HIS A 588 -11.49 3.53 -26.47
N LEU A 589 -10.47 4.04 -27.17
CA LEU A 589 -10.50 5.36 -27.78
C LEU A 589 -11.60 5.47 -28.85
N ALA A 590 -11.74 4.47 -29.70
CA ALA A 590 -12.80 4.43 -30.72
C ALA A 590 -14.22 4.45 -30.09
N SER A 591 -14.38 3.97 -28.86
CA SER A 591 -15.68 4.00 -28.17
C SER A 591 -16.19 5.42 -27.92
N PHE A 592 -15.32 6.43 -27.83
CA PHE A 592 -15.74 7.85 -27.76
C PHE A 592 -16.48 8.32 -29.01
N ASN A 593 -16.33 7.63 -30.15
CA ASN A 593 -17.11 7.91 -31.35
C ASN A 593 -18.60 7.56 -31.22
N ARG A 594 -19.01 6.90 -30.13
CA ARG A 594 -20.41 6.52 -29.87
C ARG A 594 -21.15 7.53 -28.99
N ILE A 595 -20.48 8.56 -28.49
CA ILE A 595 -21.04 9.55 -27.58
C ILE A 595 -20.91 10.97 -28.15
N ASP A 596 -21.88 11.81 -27.82
CA ASP A 596 -21.93 13.21 -28.26
C ASP A 596 -21.33 14.16 -27.23
N ILE A 597 -21.61 13.91 -25.94
CA ILE A 597 -21.17 14.69 -24.79
C ILE A 597 -20.72 13.71 -23.70
N ALA A 598 -19.54 13.93 -23.15
CA ALA A 598 -19.10 13.22 -21.96
C ALA A 598 -19.61 13.91 -20.68
N LEU A 599 -20.09 13.10 -19.72
CA LEU A 599 -20.49 13.55 -18.39
C LEU A 599 -19.41 13.13 -17.39
N ASP A 600 -18.73 14.11 -16.82
CA ASP A 600 -17.71 13.85 -15.84
C ASP A 600 -18.33 13.53 -14.48
N PRO A 601 -17.95 12.43 -13.79
CA PRO A 601 -18.50 12.10 -12.49
C PRO A 601 -18.01 13.05 -11.39
N PHE A 602 -18.74 13.11 -10.31
CA PHE A 602 -18.38 13.84 -9.09
C PHE A 602 -18.78 13.02 -7.84
N PRO A 603 -18.13 13.21 -6.68
CA PRO A 603 -17.16 14.27 -6.36
C PRO A 603 -15.79 14.11 -7.01
N GLN A 604 -15.38 12.90 -7.39
CA GLN A 604 -14.07 12.68 -8.00
C GLN A 604 -14.15 12.74 -9.53
N ASN A 605 -13.57 13.80 -10.09
CA ASN A 605 -13.54 14.05 -11.53
C ASN A 605 -12.63 13.07 -12.31
N GLY A 606 -12.80 13.07 -13.63
CA GLY A 606 -11.86 12.51 -14.58
C GLY A 606 -10.59 13.36 -14.73
N GLY A 607 -9.49 12.71 -15.06
CA GLY A 607 -8.26 13.35 -15.50
C GLY A 607 -7.92 12.84 -16.91
N VAL A 608 -7.42 11.60 -16.98
CA VAL A 608 -7.10 10.92 -18.24
C VAL A 608 -8.35 10.79 -19.14
N SER A 609 -9.47 10.32 -18.60
CA SER A 609 -10.72 10.16 -19.37
C SER A 609 -11.26 11.48 -19.93
N THR A 610 -11.09 12.59 -19.19
CA THR A 610 -11.45 13.94 -19.66
C THR A 610 -10.59 14.35 -20.86
N TRP A 611 -9.26 14.15 -20.75
CA TRP A 611 -8.35 14.41 -21.86
C TRP A 611 -8.64 13.53 -23.08
N GLU A 612 -8.90 12.23 -22.87
CA GLU A 612 -9.22 11.29 -23.97
C GLU A 612 -10.49 11.69 -24.70
N ALA A 613 -11.55 12.04 -23.97
CA ALA A 613 -12.78 12.55 -24.54
C ALA A 613 -12.50 13.77 -25.44
N LEU A 614 -11.81 14.77 -24.90
CA LEU A 614 -11.48 16.00 -25.61
C LEU A 614 -10.58 15.75 -26.83
N GLN A 615 -9.56 14.91 -26.71
CA GLN A 615 -8.70 14.51 -27.82
C GLN A 615 -9.48 13.76 -28.92
N MET A 616 -10.52 13.01 -28.55
CA MET A 616 -11.43 12.36 -29.51
C MET A 616 -12.50 13.34 -30.07
N GLY A 617 -12.45 14.61 -29.68
CA GLY A 617 -13.37 15.64 -30.12
C GLY A 617 -14.69 15.65 -29.33
N VAL A 618 -14.78 14.91 -28.24
CA VAL A 618 -15.99 14.85 -27.42
C VAL A 618 -15.90 15.90 -26.30
N PRO A 619 -16.79 16.91 -26.27
CA PRO A 619 -16.81 17.87 -25.18
C PRO A 619 -17.27 17.23 -23.87
N VAL A 620 -16.78 17.76 -22.76
CA VAL A 620 -17.02 17.23 -21.42
C VAL A 620 -17.74 18.26 -20.56
N VAL A 621 -18.82 17.86 -19.90
CA VAL A 621 -19.44 18.66 -18.84
C VAL A 621 -18.85 18.23 -17.51
N ALA A 622 -18.33 19.18 -16.74
CA ALA A 622 -17.71 18.93 -15.44
C ALA A 622 -18.34 19.81 -14.34
N LYS A 623 -18.36 19.30 -13.10
CA LYS A 623 -18.75 20.07 -11.90
C LYS A 623 -17.52 20.33 -11.05
N LEU A 624 -17.26 21.59 -10.69
CA LEU A 624 -16.23 21.95 -9.72
C LEU A 624 -16.68 21.64 -8.30
N GLY A 625 -15.81 21.03 -7.55
CA GLY A 625 -15.97 20.82 -6.11
C GLY A 625 -14.94 21.59 -5.29
N ASN A 626 -14.79 21.20 -4.02
CA ASN A 626 -13.98 21.90 -3.03
C ASN A 626 -12.53 21.37 -2.92
N SER A 627 -12.25 20.17 -3.41
CA SER A 627 -10.93 19.51 -3.34
C SER A 627 -10.33 19.34 -4.73
N LEU A 628 -9.01 19.13 -4.84
CA LEU A 628 -8.34 18.94 -6.12
C LEU A 628 -8.96 17.78 -6.95
N PRO A 629 -9.24 16.60 -6.39
CA PRO A 629 -9.88 15.52 -7.15
C PRO A 629 -11.23 15.90 -7.77
N SER A 630 -11.95 16.84 -7.15
CA SER A 630 -13.24 17.36 -7.64
C SER A 630 -13.12 18.58 -8.55
N ARG A 631 -11.89 19.00 -8.89
CA ARG A 631 -11.60 20.17 -9.73
C ARG A 631 -10.81 19.80 -11.00
N ALA A 632 -10.38 18.55 -11.10
CA ALA A 632 -9.47 18.09 -12.15
C ALA A 632 -10.00 18.34 -13.57
N ALA A 633 -11.22 17.93 -13.87
CA ALA A 633 -11.82 18.15 -15.19
C ALA A 633 -12.04 19.64 -15.49
N GLY A 634 -12.47 20.41 -14.48
CA GLY A 634 -12.63 21.86 -14.62
C GLY A 634 -11.31 22.58 -14.91
N ALA A 635 -10.21 22.16 -14.30
CA ALA A 635 -8.87 22.68 -14.58
C ALA A 635 -8.43 22.42 -16.03
N ILE A 636 -8.66 21.19 -16.51
CA ILE A 636 -8.39 20.82 -17.91
C ILE A 636 -9.22 21.68 -18.88
N LEU A 637 -10.52 21.81 -18.64
CA LEU A 637 -11.40 22.60 -19.49
C LEU A 637 -11.02 24.08 -19.50
N ALA A 638 -10.69 24.65 -18.34
CA ALA A 638 -10.21 26.03 -18.24
C ALA A 638 -8.90 26.25 -19.00
N ALA A 639 -7.95 25.33 -18.88
CA ALA A 639 -6.65 25.39 -19.58
C ALA A 639 -6.80 25.31 -21.12
N LEU A 640 -7.91 24.74 -21.61
CA LEU A 640 -8.25 24.63 -23.04
C LEU A 640 -9.20 25.72 -23.52
N GLY A 641 -9.55 26.72 -22.68
CA GLY A 641 -10.46 27.80 -23.05
C GLY A 641 -11.93 27.37 -23.17
N LEU A 642 -12.34 26.36 -22.39
CA LEU A 642 -13.71 25.81 -22.36
C LEU A 642 -14.41 26.03 -21.00
N PRO A 643 -14.32 27.22 -20.34
CA PRO A 643 -14.91 27.42 -19.03
C PRO A 643 -16.45 27.29 -19.03
N ASP A 644 -17.13 27.53 -20.16
CA ASP A 644 -18.59 27.38 -20.31
C ASP A 644 -19.09 25.93 -20.23
N TRP A 645 -18.20 24.94 -20.12
CA TRP A 645 -18.52 23.54 -19.92
C TRP A 645 -18.33 23.12 -18.44
N VAL A 646 -18.02 24.08 -17.57
CA VAL A 646 -17.76 23.86 -16.15
C VAL A 646 -18.91 24.44 -15.32
N ALA A 647 -19.55 23.58 -14.53
CA ALA A 647 -20.62 23.93 -13.63
C ALA A 647 -20.10 24.18 -12.20
N ASP A 648 -20.69 25.08 -11.47
CA ASP A 648 -20.48 25.34 -10.04
C ASP A 648 -21.54 24.68 -9.13
N SER A 649 -22.61 24.17 -9.74
CA SER A 649 -23.74 23.55 -9.07
C SER A 649 -24.31 22.38 -9.89
N GLU A 650 -25.13 21.54 -9.28
CA GLU A 650 -25.82 20.44 -9.97
C GLU A 650 -26.83 20.96 -10.99
N ASP A 651 -27.54 22.04 -10.64
CA ASP A 651 -28.48 22.66 -11.55
C ASP A 651 -27.78 23.21 -12.78
N ALA A 652 -26.66 23.93 -12.61
CA ALA A 652 -25.84 24.42 -13.71
C ALA A 652 -25.31 23.25 -14.57
N TYR A 653 -24.92 22.13 -13.95
CA TYR A 653 -24.47 20.94 -14.68
C TYR A 653 -25.57 20.39 -15.59
N VAL A 654 -26.81 20.27 -15.10
CA VAL A 654 -27.98 19.85 -15.90
C VAL A 654 -28.26 20.83 -17.01
N GLU A 655 -28.25 22.14 -16.72
CA GLU A 655 -28.54 23.21 -17.72
C GLU A 655 -27.47 23.19 -18.84
N ILE A 656 -26.19 23.07 -18.50
CA ILE A 656 -25.12 22.99 -19.50
C ILE A 656 -25.32 21.75 -20.37
N ALA A 657 -25.47 20.57 -19.76
CA ALA A 657 -25.63 19.31 -20.53
C ALA A 657 -26.84 19.35 -21.46
N ALA A 658 -28.01 19.71 -20.95
CA ALA A 658 -29.24 19.77 -21.72
C ALA A 658 -29.23 20.89 -22.78
N GLY A 659 -28.74 22.09 -22.42
CA GLY A 659 -28.63 23.21 -23.34
C GLY A 659 -27.68 22.98 -24.51
N ARG A 660 -26.54 22.28 -24.24
CA ARG A 660 -25.59 21.88 -25.30
C ARG A 660 -26.14 20.77 -26.18
N ALA A 661 -26.84 19.81 -25.58
CA ALA A 661 -27.51 18.71 -26.32
C ALA A 661 -28.53 19.19 -27.34
N ALA A 662 -29.21 20.32 -27.08
CA ALA A 662 -30.17 20.92 -27.99
C ALA A 662 -29.52 21.56 -29.24
N ARG A 663 -28.20 21.74 -29.27
CA ARG A 663 -27.47 22.48 -30.32
C ARG A 663 -26.52 21.60 -31.09
N ILE A 664 -27.04 20.55 -31.77
CA ILE A 664 -26.24 19.53 -32.46
C ILE A 664 -25.23 20.14 -33.45
N GLY A 665 -25.58 21.20 -34.19
CA GLY A 665 -24.68 21.88 -35.11
C GLY A 665 -23.47 22.55 -34.43
N GLU A 666 -23.66 23.10 -33.21
CA GLU A 666 -22.55 23.65 -32.41
C GLU A 666 -21.67 22.53 -31.86
N LEU A 667 -22.26 21.40 -31.44
CA LEU A 667 -21.51 20.19 -31.01
C LEU A 667 -20.64 19.64 -32.14
N GLU A 668 -21.20 19.54 -33.36
CA GLU A 668 -20.46 19.05 -34.52
C GLU A 668 -19.29 19.99 -34.89
N LYS A 669 -19.52 21.31 -34.84
CA LYS A 669 -18.46 22.28 -35.05
C LYS A 669 -17.36 22.13 -34.00
N LEU A 670 -17.74 22.09 -32.71
CA LEU A 670 -16.79 21.95 -31.61
C LEU A 670 -16.01 20.64 -31.72
N ARG A 671 -16.68 19.52 -32.04
CA ARG A 671 -16.05 18.20 -32.21
C ARG A 671 -14.91 18.23 -33.23
N ARG A 672 -15.08 18.98 -34.33
CA ARG A 672 -14.04 19.16 -35.35
C ARG A 672 -12.91 20.09 -34.90
N GLU A 673 -13.21 21.12 -34.14
CA GLU A 673 -12.25 22.16 -33.71
C GLU A 673 -11.41 21.75 -32.51
N LEU A 674 -11.95 20.94 -31.55
CA LEU A 674 -11.30 20.55 -30.30
C LEU A 674 -9.88 20.01 -30.47
N PRO A 675 -9.57 19.07 -31.41
CA PRO A 675 -8.22 18.58 -31.56
C PRO A 675 -7.20 19.66 -31.93
N GLY A 676 -7.61 20.62 -32.74
CA GLY A 676 -6.79 21.79 -33.10
C GLY A 676 -6.58 22.75 -31.92
N GLN A 677 -7.64 23.02 -31.15
CA GLN A 677 -7.58 23.84 -29.94
C GLN A 677 -6.65 23.23 -28.88
N ILE A 678 -6.74 21.91 -28.68
CA ILE A 678 -5.88 21.18 -27.75
C ILE A 678 -4.40 21.32 -28.17
N SER A 679 -4.11 21.07 -29.45
CA SER A 679 -2.72 21.13 -29.95
C SER A 679 -2.14 22.55 -29.90
N ALA A 680 -2.97 23.59 -29.96
CA ALA A 680 -2.57 24.98 -29.87
C ALA A 680 -2.38 25.46 -28.40
N ALA A 681 -3.09 24.86 -27.46
CA ALA A 681 -2.97 25.20 -26.04
C ALA A 681 -1.69 24.64 -25.41
N ALA A 682 -1.00 25.42 -24.58
CA ALA A 682 0.22 24.98 -23.90
C ALA A 682 -0.01 23.70 -23.06
N ALA A 683 -1.19 23.56 -22.45
CA ALA A 683 -1.58 22.38 -21.67
C ALA A 683 -1.70 21.10 -22.53
N GLY A 684 -2.17 21.22 -23.77
CA GLY A 684 -2.42 20.09 -24.68
C GLY A 684 -1.28 19.83 -25.65
N ASN A 685 -0.27 20.73 -25.71
CA ASN A 685 0.93 20.56 -26.53
C ASN A 685 2.09 20.01 -25.68
N PRO A 686 2.52 18.75 -25.87
CA PRO A 686 3.54 18.12 -25.03
C PRO A 686 4.87 18.87 -24.97
N VAL A 687 5.31 19.45 -26.09
CA VAL A 687 6.57 20.19 -26.17
C VAL A 687 6.49 21.50 -25.38
N SER A 688 5.40 22.24 -25.55
CA SER A 688 5.17 23.50 -24.82
C SER A 688 4.99 23.25 -23.32
N TYR A 689 4.31 22.16 -22.95
CA TYR A 689 4.13 21.77 -21.57
C TYR A 689 5.47 21.36 -20.91
N ALA A 690 6.25 20.51 -21.55
CA ALA A 690 7.57 20.09 -21.06
C ALA A 690 8.52 21.28 -20.89
N ARG A 691 8.47 22.27 -21.82
CA ARG A 691 9.26 23.50 -21.69
C ARG A 691 8.87 24.29 -20.43
N ALA A 692 7.60 24.41 -20.11
CA ALA A 692 7.17 25.07 -18.88
C ALA A 692 7.66 24.33 -17.61
N VAL A 693 7.72 23.01 -17.65
CA VAL A 693 8.30 22.18 -16.58
C VAL A 693 9.82 22.41 -16.50
N ASP A 694 10.53 22.45 -17.61
CA ASP A 694 11.98 22.71 -17.67
C ASP A 694 12.33 24.08 -17.10
N GLU A 695 11.56 25.10 -17.43
CA GLU A 695 11.67 26.45 -16.87
C GLU A 695 11.46 26.45 -15.35
N ALA A 696 10.45 25.71 -14.86
CA ALA A 696 10.21 25.57 -13.43
C ALA A 696 11.38 24.86 -12.72
N TYR A 697 11.96 23.80 -13.27
CA TYR A 697 13.12 23.12 -12.70
C TYR A 697 14.35 24.05 -12.64
N ARG A 698 14.60 24.84 -13.68
CA ARG A 698 15.68 25.84 -13.68
C ARG A 698 15.47 26.92 -12.64
N ALA A 699 14.25 27.39 -12.48
CA ALA A 699 13.92 28.38 -11.43
C ALA A 699 14.12 27.81 -10.02
N MET A 700 13.70 26.57 -9.77
CA MET A 700 13.92 25.87 -8.49
C MET A 700 15.42 25.71 -8.21
N TRP A 701 16.22 25.27 -9.20
CA TRP A 701 17.66 25.11 -9.06
C TRP A 701 18.37 26.43 -8.78
N THR A 702 18.01 27.48 -9.51
CA THR A 702 18.54 28.81 -9.31
C THR A 702 18.25 29.33 -7.91
N ARG A 703 17.03 29.12 -7.39
CA ARG A 703 16.66 29.48 -6.02
C ARG A 703 17.53 28.73 -4.99
N TYR A 704 17.67 27.41 -5.15
CA TYR A 704 18.51 26.58 -4.29
C TYR A 704 19.99 27.05 -4.27
N CYS A 705 20.58 27.35 -5.42
CA CYS A 705 21.93 27.84 -5.53
C CYS A 705 22.15 29.22 -4.82
N ASN A 706 21.08 30.04 -4.75
CA ASN A 706 21.08 31.32 -4.05
C ASN A 706 20.83 31.19 -2.53
N GLY A 707 20.76 29.99 -1.98
CA GLY A 707 20.53 29.76 -0.56
C GLY A 707 19.06 29.84 -0.13
N GLY A 708 18.11 29.88 -1.08
CA GLY A 708 16.68 29.73 -0.84
C GLY A 708 16.23 28.28 -1.11
N VAL A 709 15.38 27.75 -0.26
CA VAL A 709 14.63 26.51 -0.56
C VAL A 709 13.21 26.88 -0.93
#